data_9540f95935ce7ba9c6b37dd53133fbe5
#
_entry.id   9540f95935ce7ba9c6b37dd53133fbe5
#
_cell.length_a   1.000
_cell.length_b   1.000
_cell.length_c   1.000
_cell.angle_alpha   90.00
_cell.angle_beta   90.00
_cell.angle_gamma   90.00
#
_symmetry.space_group_name_H-M   'P 1'
#
loop_
_entity.id
_entity.type
_entity.pdbx_description
1 polymer ?
#
loop_
_entity_poly.entity_id
_entity_poly.type
_entity_poly.pdbx_seq_one_letter_code
_entity_poly.pdbx_strand_id
1 'polypeptide(L)'
;MKQIQVEQVQTDLTNWEAGEKVNEAALLSYAHWSRATQHQEELIRSLRLLATHRLKQKETMDPLLNRWVKELEAMNALPPELRLFQLNEQLRRSKQALQVDWPTLRETDYASMKVQILTEYESKTSALLDQLDQLHDEVETAKSDLRDSEWRGQLENLFEAIIEAMQEVASLEDDTASLLASMQGNYFSREAFHRFGERVALVKERLHTICELLPDRPSEARSSAIESLEDMIGLDDIKARVKAWYRFLLFQKEREKAGFSSKHQPSLHLVFTGNPGTGKTTLARLMAEIYFELGLLGRPDLVEADRSSLVGAYVGQTEEQVMNKVKEAEGGVLFIDEAYALKRQDASGSDYGQAAIDTLVAAMTSGEYAGKFVVILAGYPEEMRHFLLANPGLRSRFPESNHYELPNYRDEELVAIGEKVAQENNYVLTEEAKRSLLARIDRERVDSTFGNARTVHNILLDAMFKKGSRFGADAPLDEMALLTEEDFDQPDDESSPTSLDDLVGMEDAKAQLAEIEALIKIQKKRKALGLKTAPVQLHVTLTGNSGTGKTTFAYLYAQMLKRTGYLKRGHVNVVSRADLVSGYVGQTAQKTKAAIRDALGGVLLIDEAYSLNGGANDYGREAIDTLVDEMPKHGENLVVVLAGYEGPMRRLIESNPGLSSRMKRTIHFADYTQEQLVDIAKNYASQFGYVMEEDALEALATRLQDIKHANARTALSVIDESIARQSYRLVSTEDENVSLQQLLVVDIKSKL
;
A
#
# COMPACT_ATOMS: atom_id res chain seq x y z
N MET A 1 -23.23 -12.70 -9.08
CA MET A 1 -22.51 -13.89 -9.59
C MET A 1 -22.90 -14.14 -11.03
N LYS A 2 -21.93 -14.13 -11.98
CA LYS A 2 -22.19 -14.59 -13.36
C LYS A 2 -22.65 -16.04 -13.29
N GLN A 3 -23.63 -16.45 -14.13
CA GLN A 3 -24.04 -17.84 -14.25
C GLN A 3 -22.83 -18.70 -14.63
N ILE A 4 -22.30 -19.47 -13.67
CA ILE A 4 -21.23 -20.44 -13.91
C ILE A 4 -21.87 -21.63 -14.59
N GLN A 5 -21.37 -22.02 -15.79
CA GLN A 5 -21.85 -23.18 -16.53
C GLN A 5 -21.02 -24.41 -16.15
N VAL A 6 -21.66 -25.53 -15.85
CA VAL A 6 -20.98 -26.79 -15.43
C VAL A 6 -19.92 -27.24 -16.43
N GLU A 7 -20.23 -27.16 -17.73
CA GLU A 7 -19.29 -27.54 -18.81
C GLU A 7 -18.00 -26.71 -18.79
N GLN A 8 -18.09 -25.40 -18.48
CA GLN A 8 -16.93 -24.51 -18.33
C GLN A 8 -16.07 -24.97 -17.13
N VAL A 9 -16.70 -25.22 -15.99
CA VAL A 9 -16.00 -25.66 -14.77
C VAL A 9 -15.24 -26.95 -15.02
N GLN A 10 -15.89 -27.94 -15.65
CA GLN A 10 -15.28 -29.24 -15.96
C GLN A 10 -14.11 -29.11 -16.93
N THR A 11 -14.24 -28.26 -17.94
CA THR A 11 -13.19 -27.98 -18.92
C THR A 11 -11.97 -27.36 -18.26
N ASP A 12 -12.18 -26.30 -17.49
CA ASP A 12 -11.09 -25.57 -16.80
C ASP A 12 -10.38 -26.47 -15.79
N LEU A 13 -11.12 -27.22 -14.97
CA LEU A 13 -10.55 -28.17 -14.02
C LEU A 13 -9.69 -29.22 -14.72
N THR A 14 -10.15 -29.76 -15.87
CA THR A 14 -9.40 -30.75 -16.64
C THR A 14 -8.10 -30.17 -17.22
N ASN A 15 -8.13 -28.94 -17.70
CA ASN A 15 -6.96 -28.25 -18.23
C ASN A 15 -5.91 -27.98 -17.13
N TRP A 16 -6.35 -27.55 -15.94
CA TRP A 16 -5.44 -27.31 -14.80
C TRP A 16 -4.86 -28.60 -14.22
N GLU A 17 -5.65 -29.70 -14.20
CA GLU A 17 -5.13 -31.02 -13.85
C GLU A 17 -4.11 -31.57 -14.88
N ALA A 18 -4.25 -31.15 -16.14
CA ALA A 18 -3.28 -31.48 -17.19
C ALA A 18 -1.99 -30.62 -17.15
N GLY A 19 -1.89 -29.65 -16.24
CA GLY A 19 -0.67 -28.86 -16.00
C GLY A 19 -0.70 -27.43 -16.57
N GLU A 20 -1.85 -26.93 -17.02
CA GLU A 20 -1.99 -25.50 -17.34
C GLU A 20 -1.88 -24.64 -16.08
N LYS A 21 -1.56 -23.37 -16.25
CA LYS A 21 -1.42 -22.43 -15.14
C LYS A 21 -2.75 -22.28 -14.38
N VAL A 22 -2.74 -22.65 -13.11
CA VAL A 22 -3.91 -22.60 -12.23
C VAL A 22 -4.34 -21.17 -11.96
N ASN A 23 -5.65 -20.90 -12.08
CA ASN A 23 -6.27 -19.67 -11.65
C ASN A 23 -6.95 -19.86 -10.29
N GLU A 24 -6.27 -19.46 -9.21
CA GLU A 24 -6.74 -19.65 -7.83
C GLU A 24 -8.08 -18.95 -7.55
N ALA A 25 -8.29 -17.75 -8.10
CA ALA A 25 -9.53 -16.99 -7.92
C ALA A 25 -10.74 -17.71 -8.58
N ALA A 26 -10.54 -18.27 -9.77
CA ALA A 26 -11.56 -19.06 -10.45
C ALA A 26 -11.85 -20.36 -9.67
N LEU A 27 -10.83 -21.05 -9.18
CA LEU A 27 -11.00 -22.24 -8.34
C LEU A 27 -11.76 -21.95 -7.04
N LEU A 28 -11.48 -20.85 -6.36
CA LEU A 28 -12.23 -20.41 -5.18
C LEU A 28 -13.71 -20.18 -5.53
N SER A 29 -13.98 -19.52 -6.64
CA SER A 29 -15.33 -19.29 -7.14
C SER A 29 -16.04 -20.60 -7.50
N TYR A 30 -15.34 -21.56 -8.11
CA TYR A 30 -15.86 -22.87 -8.45
C TYR A 30 -16.13 -23.73 -7.21
N ALA A 31 -15.25 -23.72 -6.22
CA ALA A 31 -15.49 -24.40 -4.95
C ALA A 31 -16.71 -23.84 -4.21
N HIS A 32 -16.86 -22.52 -4.19
CA HIS A 32 -18.04 -21.85 -3.60
C HIS A 32 -19.33 -22.23 -4.36
N TRP A 33 -19.32 -22.16 -5.70
CA TRP A 33 -20.44 -22.55 -6.55
C TRP A 33 -20.81 -24.02 -6.36
N SER A 34 -19.81 -24.93 -6.35
CA SER A 34 -20.01 -26.37 -6.20
C SER A 34 -20.64 -26.75 -4.84
N ARG A 35 -20.25 -26.03 -3.75
CA ARG A 35 -20.91 -26.17 -2.43
C ARG A 35 -22.38 -25.74 -2.47
N ALA A 36 -22.66 -24.59 -3.08
CA ALA A 36 -24.01 -24.03 -3.17
C ALA A 36 -24.94 -24.89 -4.03
N THR A 37 -24.42 -25.55 -5.07
CA THR A 37 -25.19 -26.36 -6.04
C THR A 37 -25.09 -27.86 -5.78
N GLN A 38 -24.39 -28.31 -4.74
CA GLN A 38 -24.18 -29.71 -4.35
C GLN A 38 -23.46 -30.58 -5.42
N HIS A 39 -22.59 -29.98 -6.20
CA HIS A 39 -21.73 -30.68 -7.18
C HIS A 39 -20.47 -31.21 -6.48
N GLN A 40 -20.58 -32.38 -5.86
CA GLN A 40 -19.53 -32.93 -5.00
C GLN A 40 -18.23 -33.29 -5.73
N GLU A 41 -18.30 -33.78 -6.95
CA GLU A 41 -17.12 -34.15 -7.75
C GLU A 41 -16.29 -32.93 -8.13
N GLU A 42 -16.92 -31.88 -8.64
CA GLU A 42 -16.29 -30.60 -8.98
C GLU A 42 -15.72 -29.91 -7.75
N LEU A 43 -16.38 -30.04 -6.60
CA LEU A 43 -15.89 -29.52 -5.33
C LEU A 43 -14.59 -30.20 -4.92
N ILE A 44 -14.54 -31.52 -4.95
CA ILE A 44 -13.34 -32.30 -4.60
C ILE A 44 -12.17 -31.94 -5.52
N ARG A 45 -12.40 -31.86 -6.82
CA ARG A 45 -11.36 -31.50 -7.81
C ARG A 45 -10.85 -30.06 -7.57
N SER A 46 -11.76 -29.12 -7.36
CA SER A 46 -11.40 -27.71 -7.06
C SER A 46 -10.59 -27.60 -5.77
N LEU A 47 -11.01 -28.26 -4.69
CA LEU A 47 -10.31 -28.23 -3.41
C LEU A 47 -8.93 -28.89 -3.47
N ARG A 48 -8.80 -30.01 -4.21
CA ARG A 48 -7.49 -30.65 -4.43
C ARG A 48 -6.51 -29.73 -5.15
N LEU A 49 -6.95 -29.10 -6.24
CA LEU A 49 -6.13 -28.15 -6.99
C LEU A 49 -5.76 -26.94 -6.14
N LEU A 50 -6.72 -26.35 -5.43
CA LEU A 50 -6.48 -25.21 -4.51
C LEU A 50 -5.45 -25.56 -3.43
N ALA A 51 -5.65 -26.69 -2.74
CA ALA A 51 -4.78 -27.10 -1.65
C ALA A 51 -3.36 -27.43 -2.14
N THR A 52 -3.24 -28.15 -3.26
CA THR A 52 -1.94 -28.48 -3.85
C THR A 52 -1.21 -27.24 -4.38
N HIS A 53 -1.94 -26.32 -5.01
CA HIS A 53 -1.36 -25.07 -5.53
C HIS A 53 -0.85 -24.20 -4.39
N ARG A 54 -1.66 -24.01 -3.35
CA ARG A 54 -1.31 -23.19 -2.18
C ARG A 54 -0.16 -23.78 -1.37
N LEU A 55 -0.10 -25.11 -1.25
CA LEU A 55 1.03 -25.79 -0.63
C LEU A 55 2.36 -25.49 -1.35
N LYS A 56 2.36 -25.53 -2.69
CA LYS A 56 3.55 -25.21 -3.49
C LYS A 56 3.99 -23.74 -3.34
N GLN A 57 3.07 -22.83 -3.02
CA GLN A 57 3.39 -21.40 -2.87
C GLN A 57 3.91 -21.04 -1.49
N LYS A 58 3.37 -21.63 -0.41
CA LYS A 58 3.60 -21.14 0.95
C LYS A 58 4.39 -22.07 1.86
N GLU A 59 4.49 -23.34 1.53
CA GLU A 59 5.16 -24.37 2.35
C GLU A 59 4.74 -24.42 3.84
N THR A 60 3.65 -23.72 4.20
CA THR A 60 3.12 -23.65 5.57
C THR A 60 1.61 -23.82 5.59
N MET A 61 1.08 -24.39 6.69
CA MET A 61 -0.36 -24.56 6.89
C MET A 61 -1.01 -23.22 7.28
N ASP A 62 -1.75 -22.60 6.38
CA ASP A 62 -2.56 -21.41 6.66
C ASP A 62 -4.04 -21.80 6.94
N PRO A 63 -4.88 -20.86 7.44
CA PRO A 63 -6.28 -21.16 7.79
C PRO A 63 -7.12 -21.71 6.64
N LEU A 64 -6.90 -21.27 5.39
CA LEU A 64 -7.63 -21.74 4.22
C LEU A 64 -7.21 -23.15 3.84
N LEU A 65 -5.90 -23.40 3.77
CA LEU A 65 -5.36 -24.72 3.49
C LEU A 65 -5.84 -25.74 4.53
N ASN A 66 -5.79 -25.39 5.82
CA ASN A 66 -6.29 -26.26 6.89
C ASN A 66 -7.78 -26.59 6.75
N ARG A 67 -8.60 -25.62 6.35
CA ARG A 67 -10.02 -25.85 6.09
C ARG A 67 -10.24 -26.79 4.91
N TRP A 68 -9.58 -26.54 3.77
CA TRP A 68 -9.74 -27.39 2.58
C TRP A 68 -9.26 -28.81 2.81
N VAL A 69 -8.17 -28.98 3.56
CA VAL A 69 -7.66 -30.28 3.98
C VAL A 69 -8.71 -31.01 4.81
N LYS A 70 -9.31 -30.37 5.83
CA LYS A 70 -10.38 -30.98 6.65
C LYS A 70 -11.64 -31.32 5.84
N GLU A 71 -12.02 -30.47 4.86
CA GLU A 71 -13.13 -30.77 3.97
C GLU A 71 -12.84 -31.98 3.08
N LEU A 72 -11.62 -32.08 2.54
CA LEU A 72 -11.18 -33.23 1.73
C LEU A 72 -11.08 -34.52 2.57
N GLU A 73 -10.64 -34.43 3.82
CA GLU A 73 -10.67 -35.57 4.76
C GLU A 73 -12.09 -36.06 5.02
N ALA A 74 -13.02 -35.17 5.31
CA ALA A 74 -14.43 -35.51 5.56
C ALA A 74 -15.08 -36.19 4.35
N MET A 75 -14.59 -35.88 3.14
CA MET A 75 -15.04 -36.51 1.88
C MET A 75 -14.22 -37.72 1.48
N ASN A 76 -13.27 -38.18 2.30
CA ASN A 76 -12.33 -39.28 2.00
C ASN A 76 -11.55 -39.08 0.68
N ALA A 77 -11.21 -37.84 0.36
CA ALA A 77 -10.67 -37.40 -0.92
C ALA A 77 -9.29 -36.70 -0.80
N LEU A 78 -8.63 -36.79 0.35
CA LEU A 78 -7.35 -36.10 0.60
C LEU A 78 -6.22 -36.72 -0.22
N PRO A 79 -5.47 -35.97 -1.05
CA PRO A 79 -4.32 -36.45 -1.78
C PRO A 79 -3.18 -36.90 -0.84
N PRO A 80 -2.40 -37.92 -1.21
CA PRO A 80 -1.28 -38.42 -0.39
C PRO A 80 -0.24 -37.34 -0.04
N GLU A 81 0.03 -36.43 -0.96
CA GLU A 81 0.98 -35.30 -0.78
C GLU A 81 0.54 -34.34 0.33
N LEU A 82 -0.75 -33.99 0.36
CA LEU A 82 -1.32 -33.12 1.40
C LEU A 82 -1.38 -33.83 2.75
N ARG A 83 -1.65 -35.11 2.75
CA ARG A 83 -1.64 -35.93 3.97
C ARG A 83 -0.25 -36.02 4.59
N LEU A 84 0.76 -36.18 3.76
CA LEU A 84 2.16 -36.21 4.18
C LEU A 84 2.60 -34.85 4.74
N PHE A 85 2.17 -33.76 4.11
CA PHE A 85 2.44 -32.41 4.59
C PHE A 85 1.75 -32.13 5.94
N GLN A 86 0.50 -32.51 6.08
CA GLN A 86 -0.26 -32.38 7.33
C GLN A 86 0.43 -33.14 8.47
N LEU A 87 0.83 -34.37 8.22
CA LEU A 87 1.59 -35.18 9.16
C LEU A 87 2.89 -34.51 9.58
N ASN A 88 3.68 -34.03 8.62
CA ASN A 88 4.92 -33.30 8.91
C ASN A 88 4.70 -32.07 9.80
N GLU A 89 3.63 -31.32 9.58
CA GLU A 89 3.28 -30.17 10.40
C GLU A 89 2.85 -30.57 11.84
N GLN A 90 2.12 -31.67 11.98
CA GLN A 90 1.77 -32.25 13.28
C GLN A 90 3.01 -32.71 14.03
N LEU A 91 3.87 -33.50 13.39
CA LEU A 91 5.12 -34.00 13.95
C LEU A 91 6.08 -32.86 14.38
N ARG A 92 6.13 -31.77 13.63
CA ARG A 92 6.90 -30.56 14.01
C ARG A 92 6.36 -29.87 15.26
N ARG A 93 5.05 -29.80 15.42
CA ARG A 93 4.42 -29.24 16.64
C ARG A 93 4.75 -30.11 17.85
N SER A 94 4.68 -31.42 17.70
CA SER A 94 5.02 -32.39 18.73
C SER A 94 6.49 -32.28 19.14
N LYS A 95 7.42 -32.02 18.21
CA LYS A 95 8.84 -31.75 18.53
C LYS A 95 9.05 -30.62 19.52
N GLN A 96 8.27 -29.54 19.40
CA GLN A 96 8.35 -28.40 20.31
C GLN A 96 7.76 -28.72 21.70
N ALA A 97 6.70 -29.51 21.74
CA ALA A 97 6.05 -29.94 22.96
C ALA A 97 6.90 -30.92 23.78
N LEU A 98 7.70 -31.76 23.11
CA LEU A 98 8.61 -32.75 23.75
C LEU A 98 9.87 -32.10 24.36
N GLN A 99 10.15 -30.83 24.13
CA GLN A 99 11.25 -30.11 24.77
C GLN A 99 10.88 -29.71 26.20
N VAL A 100 10.98 -30.65 27.14
CA VAL A 100 10.65 -30.44 28.55
C VAL A 100 11.86 -29.90 29.29
N ASP A 101 11.68 -28.79 29.99
CA ASP A 101 12.68 -28.27 30.93
C ASP A 101 12.53 -28.96 32.29
N TRP A 102 13.48 -29.85 32.60
CA TRP A 102 13.47 -30.66 33.79
C TRP A 102 14.14 -29.95 34.95
N PRO A 103 13.47 -29.80 36.12
CA PRO A 103 14.08 -29.19 37.30
C PRO A 103 15.23 -30.05 37.83
N THR A 104 16.24 -29.43 38.38
CA THR A 104 17.40 -30.14 38.94
C THR A 104 17.14 -30.50 40.40
N LEU A 105 17.09 -31.81 40.72
CA LEU A 105 16.99 -32.32 42.09
C LEU A 105 18.37 -32.68 42.64
N ARG A 106 18.76 -32.14 43.78
CA ARG A 106 20.05 -32.40 44.44
C ARG A 106 19.85 -33.14 45.78
N GLU A 107 20.79 -34.03 46.12
CA GLU A 107 20.78 -34.73 47.39
C GLU A 107 20.82 -33.77 48.61
N THR A 108 21.45 -32.63 48.44
CA THR A 108 21.62 -31.58 49.46
C THR A 108 20.41 -30.64 49.61
N ASP A 109 19.41 -30.73 48.78
CA ASP A 109 18.23 -29.88 48.86
C ASP A 109 17.42 -30.15 50.13
N TYR A 110 16.74 -29.11 50.67
CA TYR A 110 15.85 -29.26 51.83
C TYR A 110 14.66 -30.15 51.50
N ALA A 111 14.10 -30.88 52.49
CA ALA A 111 13.02 -31.80 52.26
C ALA A 111 11.78 -31.16 51.61
N SER A 112 11.42 -29.94 52.00
CA SER A 112 10.30 -29.19 51.39
C SER A 112 10.55 -28.87 49.91
N MET A 113 11.78 -28.54 49.56
CA MET A 113 12.17 -28.23 48.15
C MET A 113 12.20 -29.50 47.31
N LYS A 114 12.67 -30.61 47.85
CA LYS A 114 12.63 -31.92 47.18
C LYS A 114 11.19 -32.34 46.85
N VAL A 115 10.28 -32.20 47.84
CA VAL A 115 8.85 -32.49 47.64
C VAL A 115 8.27 -31.62 46.52
N GLN A 116 8.56 -30.31 46.52
CA GLN A 116 8.09 -29.40 45.50
C GLN A 116 8.61 -29.79 44.09
N ILE A 117 9.90 -30.08 43.98
CA ILE A 117 10.52 -30.53 42.72
C ILE A 117 9.93 -31.85 42.24
N LEU A 118 9.73 -32.83 43.12
CA LEU A 118 9.13 -34.12 42.75
C LEU A 118 7.66 -33.99 42.33
N THR A 119 6.89 -33.11 42.96
CA THR A 119 5.52 -32.79 42.49
C THR A 119 5.51 -32.15 41.12
N GLU A 120 6.51 -31.32 40.83
CA GLU A 120 6.69 -30.78 39.49
C GLU A 120 7.05 -31.86 38.45
N TYR A 121 7.90 -32.83 38.83
CA TYR A 121 8.19 -34.02 38.00
C TYR A 121 6.93 -34.83 37.72
N GLU A 122 6.12 -35.12 38.72
CA GLU A 122 4.84 -35.87 38.61
C GLU A 122 3.91 -35.18 37.59
N SER A 123 3.76 -33.86 37.70
CA SER A 123 2.94 -33.09 36.73
C SER A 123 3.51 -33.14 35.32
N LYS A 124 4.85 -33.00 35.16
CA LYS A 124 5.50 -32.98 33.86
C LYS A 124 5.53 -34.38 33.21
N THR A 125 5.71 -35.46 33.98
CA THR A 125 5.67 -36.83 33.46
C THR A 125 4.28 -37.21 32.95
N SER A 126 3.23 -36.87 33.71
CA SER A 126 1.84 -37.11 33.29
C SER A 126 1.50 -36.34 32.00
N ALA A 127 1.83 -35.04 31.93
CA ALA A 127 1.61 -34.25 30.71
C ALA A 127 2.42 -34.78 29.51
N LEU A 128 3.63 -35.28 29.73
CA LEU A 128 4.48 -35.86 28.72
C LEU A 128 3.93 -37.19 28.18
N LEU A 129 3.36 -38.04 29.06
CA LEU A 129 2.70 -39.27 28.65
C LEU A 129 1.50 -38.97 27.75
N ASP A 130 0.66 -38.04 28.10
CA ASP A 130 -0.48 -37.61 27.26
C ASP A 130 -0.01 -37.13 25.87
N GLN A 131 1.10 -36.40 25.84
CA GLN A 131 1.67 -35.92 24.57
C GLN A 131 2.26 -37.07 23.70
N LEU A 132 2.96 -38.03 24.34
CA LEU A 132 3.50 -39.17 23.67
C LEU A 132 2.40 -40.14 23.16
N ASP A 133 1.32 -40.30 23.93
CA ASP A 133 0.13 -41.08 23.53
C ASP A 133 -0.52 -40.46 22.28
N GLN A 134 -0.72 -39.14 22.29
CA GLN A 134 -1.25 -38.45 21.12
C GLN A 134 -0.33 -38.62 19.89
N LEU A 135 0.98 -38.43 20.08
CA LEU A 135 1.96 -38.62 18.99
C LEU A 135 1.98 -40.07 18.48
N HIS A 136 1.85 -41.06 19.38
CA HIS A 136 1.75 -42.46 19.04
C HIS A 136 0.55 -42.73 18.11
N ASP A 137 -0.65 -42.23 18.48
CA ASP A 137 -1.87 -42.40 17.70
C ASP A 137 -1.77 -41.76 16.31
N GLU A 138 -1.16 -40.55 16.25
CA GLU A 138 -0.90 -39.84 14.99
C GLU A 138 0.02 -40.64 14.06
N VAL A 139 1.12 -41.19 14.60
CA VAL A 139 2.08 -42.01 13.81
C VAL A 139 1.48 -43.34 13.42
N GLU A 140 0.70 -44.00 14.25
CA GLU A 140 0.00 -45.25 13.94
C GLU A 140 -1.00 -45.07 12.80
N THR A 141 -1.78 -44.02 12.85
CA THR A 141 -2.72 -43.62 11.79
C THR A 141 -1.97 -43.39 10.49
N ALA A 142 -0.88 -42.63 10.54
CA ALA A 142 -0.04 -42.35 9.37
C ALA A 142 0.57 -43.59 8.75
N LYS A 143 1.03 -44.54 9.56
CA LYS A 143 1.55 -45.85 9.07
C LYS A 143 0.48 -46.65 8.32
N SER A 144 -0.77 -46.58 8.78
CA SER A 144 -1.89 -47.28 8.13
C SER A 144 -2.21 -46.67 6.76
N ASP A 145 -2.06 -45.37 6.63
CA ASP A 145 -2.44 -44.59 5.46
C ASP A 145 -1.36 -44.54 4.38
N LEU A 146 -0.09 -44.55 4.75
CA LEU A 146 1.08 -44.38 3.87
C LEU A 146 1.82 -45.69 3.61
N ARG A 147 1.08 -46.82 3.45
CA ARG A 147 1.63 -48.19 3.36
C ARG A 147 2.70 -48.40 2.27
N ASP A 148 2.63 -47.67 1.16
CA ASP A 148 3.51 -47.83 0.00
C ASP A 148 4.46 -46.64 -0.22
N SER A 149 4.79 -45.86 0.81
CA SER A 149 5.62 -44.67 0.69
C SER A 149 7.06 -44.89 1.18
N GLU A 150 7.98 -44.07 0.68
CA GLU A 150 9.39 -44.00 1.14
C GLU A 150 9.51 -43.66 2.65
N TRP A 151 8.47 -43.11 3.23
CA TRP A 151 8.38 -42.69 4.64
C TRP A 151 8.09 -43.81 5.61
N ARG A 152 7.70 -44.98 5.12
CA ARG A 152 7.30 -46.10 5.97
C ARG A 152 8.39 -46.50 6.98
N GLY A 153 9.62 -46.64 6.53
CA GLY A 153 10.74 -47.02 7.41
C GLY A 153 11.04 -45.93 8.50
N GLN A 154 10.90 -44.67 8.15
CA GLN A 154 11.06 -43.55 9.11
C GLN A 154 9.93 -43.54 10.15
N LEU A 155 8.69 -43.78 9.73
CA LEU A 155 7.53 -43.87 10.62
C LEU A 155 7.60 -45.11 11.52
N GLU A 156 8.13 -46.23 11.07
CA GLU A 156 8.35 -47.43 11.89
C GLU A 156 9.40 -47.18 12.96
N ASN A 157 10.53 -46.54 12.63
CA ASN A 157 11.57 -46.18 13.60
C ASN A 157 11.06 -45.19 14.62
N LEU A 158 10.29 -44.18 14.17
CA LEU A 158 9.69 -43.18 15.07
C LEU A 158 8.67 -43.81 16.03
N PHE A 159 7.85 -44.73 15.53
CA PHE A 159 6.86 -45.46 16.31
C PHE A 159 7.52 -46.28 17.43
N GLU A 160 8.58 -47.04 17.11
CA GLU A 160 9.35 -47.79 18.10
C GLU A 160 9.98 -46.90 19.16
N ALA A 161 10.59 -45.79 18.75
CA ALA A 161 11.20 -44.81 19.66
C ALA A 161 10.15 -44.19 20.62
N ILE A 162 8.92 -43.91 20.15
CA ILE A 162 7.84 -43.40 20.97
C ILE A 162 7.43 -44.42 22.05
N ILE A 163 7.26 -45.71 21.68
CA ILE A 163 6.91 -46.77 22.62
C ILE A 163 7.97 -46.90 23.72
N GLU A 164 9.26 -46.90 23.32
CA GLU A 164 10.37 -46.98 24.28
C GLU A 164 10.36 -45.77 25.24
N ALA A 165 10.13 -44.58 24.71
CA ALA A 165 10.05 -43.36 25.53
C ALA A 165 8.86 -43.41 26.52
N MET A 166 7.68 -43.86 26.06
CA MET A 166 6.50 -44.02 26.93
C MET A 166 6.76 -44.97 28.08
N GLN A 167 7.43 -46.10 27.84
CA GLN A 167 7.79 -47.03 28.91
C GLN A 167 8.74 -46.44 29.92
N GLU A 168 9.73 -45.64 29.48
CA GLU A 168 10.68 -44.99 30.37
C GLU A 168 10.06 -43.85 31.17
N VAL A 169 9.15 -43.07 30.55
CA VAL A 169 8.41 -41.99 31.22
C VAL A 169 7.45 -42.56 32.29
N ALA A 170 6.73 -43.66 31.98
CA ALA A 170 5.89 -44.33 32.95
C ALA A 170 6.71 -44.88 34.14
N SER A 171 7.88 -45.46 33.86
CA SER A 171 8.81 -45.90 34.90
C SER A 171 9.36 -44.73 35.72
N LEU A 172 9.57 -43.56 35.13
CA LEU A 172 9.96 -42.34 35.86
C LEU A 172 8.84 -41.85 36.77
N GLU A 173 7.57 -41.92 36.33
CA GLU A 173 6.42 -41.62 37.13
C GLU A 173 6.34 -42.49 38.39
N ASP A 174 6.53 -43.82 38.23
CA ASP A 174 6.58 -44.75 39.37
C ASP A 174 7.75 -44.48 40.31
N ASP A 175 8.96 -44.22 39.78
CA ASP A 175 10.13 -43.86 40.57
C ASP A 175 9.94 -42.54 41.31
N THR A 176 9.27 -41.55 40.70
CA THR A 176 8.93 -40.26 41.30
C THR A 176 7.96 -40.45 42.47
N ALA A 177 6.89 -41.20 42.25
CA ALA A 177 5.91 -41.55 43.26
C ALA A 177 6.52 -42.29 44.47
N SER A 178 7.39 -43.28 44.17
CA SER A 178 8.10 -44.04 45.19
C SER A 178 9.05 -43.20 46.03
N LEU A 179 9.78 -42.27 45.35
CA LEU A 179 10.67 -41.34 46.07
C LEU A 179 9.87 -40.35 46.92
N LEU A 180 8.75 -39.83 46.42
CA LEU A 180 7.85 -38.94 47.13
C LEU A 180 7.27 -39.60 48.38
N ALA A 181 6.82 -40.83 48.25
CA ALA A 181 6.31 -41.63 49.40
C ALA A 181 7.40 -41.93 50.45
N SER A 182 8.64 -42.19 50.05
CA SER A 182 9.77 -42.39 50.99
C SER A 182 10.04 -41.12 51.80
N MET A 183 9.83 -39.92 51.24
CA MET A 183 10.04 -38.66 51.95
C MET A 183 8.95 -38.36 52.98
N GLN A 184 7.73 -38.83 52.80
CA GLN A 184 6.64 -38.72 53.76
C GLN A 184 6.81 -39.67 54.94
N GLY A 185 7.61 -40.74 54.79
CA GLY A 185 7.87 -41.77 55.77
C GLY A 185 9.10 -41.55 56.67
N ASN A 186 9.67 -40.39 56.82
CA ASN A 186 10.89 -40.07 57.59
C ASN A 186 12.17 -40.83 57.22
N TYR A 187 12.22 -41.53 56.07
CA TYR A 187 13.38 -42.25 55.65
C TYR A 187 13.70 -41.91 54.18
N PHE A 188 14.82 -41.19 53.95
CA PHE A 188 15.31 -40.91 52.58
C PHE A 188 16.10 -42.09 52.02
N SER A 189 15.62 -42.70 50.96
CA SER A 189 16.30 -43.78 50.25
C SER A 189 17.28 -43.23 49.21
N ARG A 190 18.58 -43.38 49.47
CA ARG A 190 19.63 -43.02 48.47
C ARG A 190 19.54 -43.89 47.21
N GLU A 191 19.16 -45.13 47.35
CA GLU A 191 19.02 -46.05 46.23
C GLU A 191 17.86 -45.60 45.30
N ALA A 192 16.73 -45.23 45.86
CA ALA A 192 15.62 -44.67 45.12
C ALA A 192 15.99 -43.34 44.45
N PHE A 193 16.77 -42.48 45.11
CA PHE A 193 17.25 -41.24 44.53
C PHE A 193 18.21 -41.48 43.34
N HIS A 194 19.13 -42.43 43.45
CA HIS A 194 20.06 -42.76 42.37
C HIS A 194 19.31 -43.35 41.15
N ARG A 195 18.37 -44.26 41.39
CA ARG A 195 17.53 -44.88 40.35
C ARG A 195 16.69 -43.79 39.64
N PHE A 196 16.07 -42.88 40.39
CA PHE A 196 15.35 -41.74 39.80
C PHE A 196 16.25 -40.88 38.90
N GLY A 197 17.50 -40.54 39.32
CA GLY A 197 18.46 -39.80 38.54
C GLY A 197 18.87 -40.50 37.23
N GLU A 198 19.11 -41.82 37.29
CA GLU A 198 19.39 -42.62 36.08
C GLU A 198 18.20 -42.66 35.12
N ARG A 199 16.98 -42.77 35.68
CA ARG A 199 15.77 -42.77 34.85
C ARG A 199 15.54 -41.43 34.15
N VAL A 200 15.73 -40.30 34.86
CA VAL A 200 15.67 -38.95 34.26
C VAL A 200 16.65 -38.81 33.11
N ALA A 201 17.89 -39.33 33.26
CA ALA A 201 18.89 -39.30 32.19
C ALA A 201 18.44 -40.13 30.96
N LEU A 202 17.89 -41.33 31.22
CA LEU A 202 17.40 -42.23 30.16
C LEU A 202 16.19 -41.60 29.42
N VAL A 203 15.22 -41.02 30.13
CA VAL A 203 14.09 -40.30 29.51
C VAL A 203 14.56 -39.16 28.62
N LYS A 204 15.53 -38.38 29.10
CA LYS A 204 16.11 -37.29 28.28
C LYS A 204 16.75 -37.84 27.00
N GLU A 205 17.46 -38.94 27.06
CA GLU A 205 18.08 -39.60 25.91
C GLU A 205 17.01 -40.07 24.92
N ARG A 206 15.94 -40.72 25.40
CA ARG A 206 14.85 -41.20 24.54
C ARG A 206 14.09 -40.07 23.87
N LEU A 207 13.79 -38.99 24.60
CA LEU A 207 13.17 -37.80 24.02
C LEU A 207 14.06 -37.14 22.96
N HIS A 208 15.39 -37.12 23.19
CA HIS A 208 16.34 -36.62 22.20
C HIS A 208 16.31 -37.46 20.91
N THR A 209 16.27 -38.78 21.05
CA THR A 209 16.16 -39.69 19.90
C THR A 209 14.88 -39.42 19.10
N ILE A 210 13.73 -39.28 19.76
CA ILE A 210 12.49 -38.89 19.08
C ILE A 210 12.65 -37.53 18.38
N CYS A 211 13.22 -36.55 19.04
CA CYS A 211 13.45 -35.18 18.46
C CYS A 211 14.38 -35.23 17.24
N GLU A 212 15.34 -36.15 17.17
CA GLU A 212 16.19 -36.34 15.97
C GLU A 212 15.44 -37.01 14.80
N LEU A 213 14.48 -37.89 15.12
CA LEU A 213 13.66 -38.57 14.09
C LEU A 213 12.53 -37.67 13.57
N LEU A 214 12.10 -36.67 14.36
CA LEU A 214 11.07 -35.75 13.96
C LEU A 214 11.62 -34.71 12.96
N PRO A 215 10.84 -34.33 11.95
CA PRO A 215 11.27 -33.39 10.93
C PRO A 215 11.59 -32.02 11.59
N ASP A 216 12.73 -31.48 11.25
CA ASP A 216 13.04 -30.09 11.60
C ASP A 216 12.07 -29.15 10.88
N ARG A 217 11.84 -27.96 11.47
CA ARG A 217 11.33 -26.87 10.64
C ARG A 217 12.22 -26.85 9.39
N PRO A 218 11.65 -26.70 8.17
CA PRO A 218 12.50 -26.25 7.11
C PRO A 218 13.27 -25.10 7.76
N SER A 219 14.57 -25.25 7.95
CA SER A 219 15.35 -24.06 8.15
C SER A 219 14.77 -23.15 7.11
N GLU A 220 14.36 -21.92 7.49
CA GLU A 220 14.37 -20.86 6.52
C GLU A 220 15.77 -21.00 5.94
N ALA A 221 15.90 -21.86 4.92
CA ALA A 221 17.07 -21.87 4.07
C ALA A 221 17.01 -20.44 3.58
N ARG A 222 17.80 -19.56 4.22
CA ARG A 222 17.93 -18.18 3.77
C ARG A 222 18.21 -18.36 2.30
N SER A 223 17.18 -18.14 1.49
CA SER A 223 17.36 -18.10 0.05
C SER A 223 18.57 -17.22 -0.14
N SER A 224 19.55 -17.68 -0.89
CA SER A 224 20.76 -16.87 -1.15
C SER A 224 20.28 -15.46 -1.50
N ALA A 225 20.95 -14.42 -1.03
CA ALA A 225 20.56 -13.05 -1.36
C ALA A 225 20.40 -12.84 -2.89
N ILE A 226 21.11 -13.64 -3.69
CA ILE A 226 20.94 -13.69 -5.15
C ILE A 226 19.61 -14.33 -5.56
N GLU A 227 19.13 -15.35 -4.88
CA GLU A 227 17.81 -15.93 -5.14
C GLU A 227 16.70 -14.96 -4.75
N SER A 228 16.82 -14.31 -3.59
CA SER A 228 15.91 -13.25 -3.16
C SER A 228 15.87 -12.07 -4.14
N LEU A 229 17.01 -11.75 -4.79
CA LEU A 229 17.06 -10.74 -5.86
C LEU A 229 16.27 -11.19 -7.10
N GLU A 230 16.33 -12.49 -7.46
CA GLU A 230 15.52 -13.02 -8.57
C GLU A 230 14.03 -12.96 -8.32
N ASP A 231 13.60 -13.15 -7.08
CA ASP A 231 12.20 -13.10 -6.65
C ASP A 231 11.61 -11.69 -6.62
N MET A 232 12.44 -10.65 -6.78
CA MET A 232 11.94 -9.29 -7.00
C MET A 232 11.19 -9.22 -8.33
N ILE A 233 10.06 -8.55 -8.37
CA ILE A 233 9.30 -8.34 -9.60
C ILE A 233 9.97 -7.26 -10.45
N GLY A 234 10.13 -7.52 -11.74
CA GLY A 234 10.74 -6.58 -12.69
C GLY A 234 12.22 -6.30 -12.41
N LEU A 235 12.67 -5.10 -12.79
CA LEU A 235 14.05 -4.61 -12.61
C LEU A 235 15.13 -5.48 -13.26
N ASP A 236 14.84 -6.11 -14.41
CA ASP A 236 15.71 -7.11 -15.05
C ASP A 236 17.13 -6.60 -15.33
N ASP A 237 17.26 -5.35 -15.80
CA ASP A 237 18.56 -4.71 -16.06
C ASP A 237 19.35 -4.51 -14.76
N ILE A 238 18.67 -4.16 -13.67
CA ILE A 238 19.29 -4.00 -12.33
C ILE A 238 19.76 -5.34 -11.81
N LYS A 239 18.93 -6.39 -11.91
CA LYS A 239 19.26 -7.77 -11.52
C LYS A 239 20.48 -8.27 -12.30
N ALA A 240 20.50 -8.10 -13.60
CA ALA A 240 21.63 -8.49 -14.45
C ALA A 240 22.91 -7.79 -14.03
N ARG A 241 22.82 -6.49 -13.72
CA ARG A 241 23.97 -5.67 -13.30
C ARG A 241 24.46 -6.05 -11.90
N VAL A 242 23.56 -6.32 -10.94
CA VAL A 242 23.92 -6.79 -9.59
C VAL A 242 24.57 -8.17 -9.66
N LYS A 243 24.08 -9.09 -10.50
CA LYS A 243 24.72 -10.40 -10.73
C LYS A 243 26.10 -10.29 -11.35
N ALA A 244 26.28 -9.37 -12.30
CA ALA A 244 27.60 -9.11 -12.87
C ALA A 244 28.57 -8.58 -11.80
N TRP A 245 28.10 -7.69 -10.93
CA TRP A 245 28.86 -7.17 -9.80
C TRP A 245 29.20 -8.27 -8.79
N TYR A 246 28.26 -9.12 -8.44
CA TYR A 246 28.47 -10.29 -7.56
C TYR A 246 29.55 -11.22 -8.11
N ARG A 247 29.48 -11.59 -9.41
CA ARG A 247 30.50 -12.42 -10.07
C ARG A 247 31.89 -11.77 -10.06
N PHE A 248 31.95 -10.47 -10.28
CA PHE A 248 33.19 -9.70 -10.22
C PHE A 248 33.81 -9.75 -8.81
N LEU A 249 33.01 -9.55 -7.76
CA LEU A 249 33.47 -9.61 -6.37
C LEU A 249 33.94 -11.03 -5.99
N LEU A 250 33.24 -12.07 -6.41
CA LEU A 250 33.68 -13.46 -6.26
C LEU A 250 35.01 -13.69 -6.94
N PHE A 251 35.17 -13.24 -8.18
CA PHE A 251 36.40 -13.36 -8.92
C PHE A 251 37.58 -12.64 -8.21
N GLN A 252 37.36 -11.47 -7.67
CA GLN A 252 38.39 -10.76 -6.89
C GLN A 252 38.79 -11.54 -5.65
N LYS A 253 37.81 -12.10 -4.91
CA LYS A 253 38.07 -12.92 -3.72
C LYS A 253 38.91 -14.19 -4.05
N GLU A 254 38.61 -14.86 -5.14
CA GLU A 254 39.38 -16.02 -5.59
C GLU A 254 40.82 -15.62 -6.03
N ARG A 255 40.98 -14.45 -6.65
CA ARG A 255 42.31 -13.90 -6.96
C ARG A 255 43.12 -13.64 -5.71
N GLU A 256 42.51 -13.05 -4.68
CA GLU A 256 43.17 -12.81 -3.39
C GLU A 256 43.62 -14.13 -2.72
N LYS A 257 42.72 -15.15 -2.71
CA LYS A 257 43.08 -16.49 -2.22
C LYS A 257 44.24 -17.13 -3.01
N ALA A 258 44.31 -16.88 -4.30
CA ALA A 258 45.39 -17.36 -5.17
C ALA A 258 46.71 -16.56 -5.01
N GLY A 259 46.76 -15.56 -4.10
CA GLY A 259 47.95 -14.78 -3.83
C GLY A 259 48.17 -13.55 -4.74
N PHE A 260 47.18 -13.20 -5.59
CA PHE A 260 47.27 -11.98 -6.38
C PHE A 260 46.87 -10.76 -5.52
N SER A 261 47.79 -9.84 -5.29
CA SER A 261 47.49 -8.60 -4.60
C SER A 261 46.79 -7.59 -5.53
N SER A 262 45.64 -7.06 -5.14
CA SER A 262 45.02 -5.92 -5.80
C SER A 262 45.44 -4.62 -5.10
N LYS A 263 46.16 -3.73 -5.79
CA LYS A 263 46.52 -2.42 -5.25
C LYS A 263 45.34 -1.44 -5.11
N HIS A 264 44.23 -1.71 -5.80
CA HIS A 264 43.06 -0.89 -5.79
C HIS A 264 41.83 -1.79 -5.58
N GLN A 265 41.21 -1.71 -4.42
CA GLN A 265 39.94 -2.34 -4.16
C GLN A 265 38.81 -1.51 -4.77
N PRO A 266 37.81 -2.15 -5.40
CA PRO A 266 36.66 -1.44 -5.91
C PRO A 266 35.83 -0.81 -4.77
N SER A 267 35.31 0.40 -5.00
CA SER A 267 34.39 1.01 -4.03
C SER A 267 33.13 0.17 -3.91
N LEU A 268 32.73 -0.17 -2.68
CA LEU A 268 31.49 -0.88 -2.38
C LEU A 268 30.30 0.08 -2.19
N HIS A 269 30.57 1.39 -2.11
CA HIS A 269 29.52 2.40 -1.92
C HIS A 269 28.68 2.55 -3.17
N LEU A 270 27.34 2.69 -3.00
CA LEU A 270 26.36 2.69 -4.09
C LEU A 270 25.48 3.94 -4.05
N VAL A 271 24.94 4.30 -5.20
CA VAL A 271 23.90 5.32 -5.35
C VAL A 271 22.66 4.69 -6.01
N PHE A 272 21.51 4.81 -5.37
CA PHE A 272 20.23 4.34 -5.89
C PHE A 272 19.35 5.53 -6.20
N THR A 273 18.97 5.67 -7.47
CA THR A 273 18.05 6.74 -7.90
C THR A 273 16.77 6.14 -8.44
N GLY A 274 15.67 6.85 -8.29
CA GLY A 274 14.36 6.43 -8.77
C GLY A 274 13.22 7.02 -7.97
N ASN A 275 12.02 6.90 -8.52
CA ASN A 275 10.80 7.39 -7.89
C ASN A 275 10.46 6.64 -6.58
N PRO A 276 9.51 7.13 -5.76
CA PRO A 276 9.06 6.42 -4.57
C PRO A 276 8.52 5.02 -4.93
N GLY A 277 8.75 4.04 -4.04
CA GLY A 277 8.22 2.70 -4.22
C GLY A 277 8.82 1.89 -5.38
N THR A 278 9.96 2.29 -5.95
CA THR A 278 10.69 1.50 -6.97
C THR A 278 11.58 0.39 -6.38
N GLY A 279 11.62 0.24 -5.05
CA GLY A 279 12.38 -0.83 -4.39
C GLY A 279 13.79 -0.46 -3.95
N LYS A 280 14.15 0.83 -3.85
CA LYS A 280 15.48 1.29 -3.43
C LYS A 280 15.96 0.70 -2.09
N THR A 281 15.12 0.77 -1.06
CA THR A 281 15.42 0.22 0.28
C THR A 281 15.52 -1.30 0.27
N THR A 282 14.64 -1.98 -0.47
CA THR A 282 14.65 -3.43 -0.63
C THR A 282 15.95 -3.89 -1.30
N LEU A 283 16.35 -3.23 -2.39
CA LEU A 283 17.60 -3.51 -3.08
C LEU A 283 18.80 -3.23 -2.17
N ALA A 284 18.76 -2.19 -1.34
CA ALA A 284 19.83 -1.88 -0.39
C ALA A 284 20.02 -2.98 0.66
N ARG A 285 18.92 -3.56 1.16
CA ARG A 285 18.96 -4.71 2.09
C ARG A 285 19.57 -5.94 1.42
N LEU A 286 19.13 -6.26 0.21
CA LEU A 286 19.70 -7.37 -0.57
C LEU A 286 21.21 -7.16 -0.86
N MET A 287 21.64 -5.94 -1.14
CA MET A 287 23.06 -5.64 -1.31
C MET A 287 23.86 -5.82 -0.02
N ALA A 288 23.29 -5.48 1.14
CA ALA A 288 23.93 -5.74 2.44
C ALA A 288 24.10 -7.24 2.69
N GLU A 289 23.06 -8.04 2.41
CA GLU A 289 23.10 -9.50 2.51
C GLU A 289 24.13 -10.11 1.53
N ILE A 290 24.15 -9.66 0.26
CA ILE A 290 25.14 -10.07 -0.75
C ILE A 290 26.57 -9.78 -0.27
N TYR A 291 26.85 -8.61 0.26
CA TYR A 291 28.18 -8.26 0.77
C TYR A 291 28.57 -9.07 2.00
N PHE A 292 27.61 -9.40 2.86
CA PHE A 292 27.81 -10.29 4.00
C PHE A 292 28.10 -11.72 3.54
N GLU A 293 27.32 -12.31 2.64
CA GLU A 293 27.54 -13.66 2.08
C GLU A 293 28.93 -13.79 1.40
N LEU A 294 29.36 -12.71 0.74
CA LEU A 294 30.69 -12.62 0.16
C LEU A 294 31.81 -12.44 1.21
N GLY A 295 31.46 -12.21 2.49
CA GLY A 295 32.40 -11.94 3.56
C GLY A 295 33.11 -10.59 3.44
N LEU A 296 32.52 -9.63 2.73
CA LEU A 296 33.01 -8.26 2.59
C LEU A 296 32.53 -7.38 3.75
N LEU A 297 31.42 -7.74 4.37
CA LEU A 297 30.88 -7.12 5.58
C LEU A 297 30.78 -8.14 6.71
N GLY A 298 30.87 -7.68 7.94
CA GLY A 298 30.77 -8.52 9.13
C GLY A 298 29.36 -8.90 9.53
N ARG A 299 28.36 -8.15 9.03
CA ARG A 299 26.93 -8.36 9.34
C ARG A 299 26.06 -7.86 8.18
N PRO A 300 24.85 -8.44 7.99
CA PRO A 300 23.95 -8.08 6.91
C PRO A 300 23.05 -6.87 7.23
N ASP A 301 23.31 -6.16 8.33
CA ASP A 301 22.41 -5.12 8.83
C ASP A 301 22.45 -3.87 7.97
N LEU A 302 21.25 -3.29 7.75
CA LEU A 302 21.03 -2.01 7.11
C LEU A 302 20.60 -0.99 8.16
N VAL A 303 21.44 0.02 8.41
CA VAL A 303 21.10 1.17 9.27
C VAL A 303 20.51 2.26 8.40
N GLU A 304 19.25 2.56 8.58
CA GLU A 304 18.55 3.61 7.84
C GLU A 304 18.79 4.99 8.50
N ALA A 305 19.05 5.98 7.69
CA ALA A 305 19.23 7.36 8.11
C ALA A 305 18.60 8.34 7.12
N ASP A 306 18.17 9.47 7.64
CA ASP A 306 17.64 10.60 6.90
C ASP A 306 18.29 11.92 7.38
N ARG A 307 17.90 13.05 6.80
CA ARG A 307 18.39 14.35 7.25
C ARG A 307 18.16 14.57 8.75
N SER A 308 17.02 14.18 9.29
CA SER A 308 16.63 14.46 10.68
C SER A 308 17.50 13.71 11.69
N SER A 309 18.00 12.54 11.31
CA SER A 309 18.88 11.69 12.12
C SER A 309 20.37 12.04 11.99
N LEU A 310 20.75 12.79 10.95
CA LEU A 310 22.15 13.13 10.66
C LEU A 310 22.51 14.60 10.93
N VAL A 311 21.53 15.52 10.87
CA VAL A 311 21.78 16.97 10.99
C VAL A 311 21.21 17.50 12.30
N GLY A 312 22.09 17.95 13.20
CA GLY A 312 21.72 18.53 14.48
C GLY A 312 21.23 19.98 14.37
N ALA A 313 20.60 20.46 15.43
CA ALA A 313 20.09 21.84 15.53
C ALA A 313 21.17 22.82 16.02
N TYR A 314 22.26 22.34 16.59
CA TYR A 314 23.33 23.16 17.20
C TYR A 314 24.69 22.80 16.66
N VAL A 315 25.65 23.74 16.79
CA VAL A 315 27.07 23.55 16.40
C VAL A 315 27.66 22.34 17.12
N GLY A 316 28.37 21.46 16.39
CA GLY A 316 28.99 20.24 16.92
C GLY A 316 28.06 19.04 17.09
N GLN A 317 26.76 19.22 17.08
CA GLN A 317 25.79 18.11 17.22
C GLN A 317 25.67 17.26 15.93
N THR A 318 25.86 17.88 14.78
CA THR A 318 25.82 17.19 13.47
C THR A 318 26.91 16.16 13.34
N GLU A 319 28.15 16.52 13.68
CA GLU A 319 29.31 15.63 13.63
C GLU A 319 29.11 14.43 14.55
N GLU A 320 28.60 14.68 15.77
CA GLU A 320 28.30 13.62 16.73
C GLU A 320 27.20 12.67 16.23
N GLN A 321 26.10 13.21 15.66
CA GLN A 321 25.00 12.40 15.12
C GLN A 321 25.48 11.52 13.95
N VAL A 322 26.25 12.08 13.02
CA VAL A 322 26.82 11.31 11.90
C VAL A 322 27.73 10.20 12.42
N MET A 323 28.61 10.50 13.37
CA MET A 323 29.54 9.49 13.93
C MET A 323 28.77 8.39 14.70
N ASN A 324 27.71 8.72 15.42
CA ASN A 324 26.85 7.73 16.07
C ASN A 324 26.21 6.79 15.04
N LYS A 325 25.69 7.33 13.92
CA LYS A 325 25.13 6.50 12.84
C LYS A 325 26.17 5.66 12.12
N VAL A 326 27.38 6.19 11.93
CA VAL A 326 28.51 5.43 11.38
C VAL A 326 28.90 4.28 12.31
N LYS A 327 28.95 4.51 13.62
CA LYS A 327 29.23 3.48 14.62
C LYS A 327 28.14 2.41 14.66
N GLU A 328 26.88 2.80 14.57
CA GLU A 328 25.75 1.88 14.47
C GLU A 328 25.87 1.00 13.20
N ALA A 329 26.36 1.55 12.09
CA ALA A 329 26.53 0.87 10.81
C ALA A 329 27.86 0.10 10.68
N GLU A 330 28.75 0.08 11.72
CA GLU A 330 30.03 -0.63 11.66
C GLU A 330 29.82 -2.12 11.35
N GLY A 331 30.50 -2.62 10.34
CA GLY A 331 30.39 -3.99 9.85
C GLY A 331 29.21 -4.24 8.91
N GLY A 332 28.34 -3.27 8.67
CA GLY A 332 27.14 -3.34 7.84
C GLY A 332 27.04 -2.18 6.83
N VAL A 333 25.79 -1.79 6.52
CA VAL A 333 25.47 -0.76 5.53
C VAL A 333 24.76 0.43 6.18
N LEU A 334 25.22 1.65 5.91
CA LEU A 334 24.51 2.90 6.20
C LEU A 334 23.73 3.32 4.95
N PHE A 335 22.42 3.27 5.02
CA PHE A 335 21.51 3.69 3.96
C PHE A 335 20.96 5.07 4.26
N ILE A 336 21.21 6.03 3.38
CA ILE A 336 20.74 7.41 3.54
C ILE A 336 19.67 7.67 2.49
N ASP A 337 18.40 7.71 2.92
CA ASP A 337 17.30 8.05 2.02
C ASP A 337 17.18 9.56 1.86
N GLU A 338 16.71 9.97 0.68
CA GLU A 338 16.64 11.37 0.28
C GLU A 338 17.95 12.15 0.58
N ALA A 339 19.10 11.55 0.28
CA ALA A 339 20.42 12.09 0.65
C ALA A 339 20.65 13.53 0.17
N TYR A 340 20.01 13.96 -0.91
CA TYR A 340 20.02 15.35 -1.39
C TYR A 340 19.46 16.33 -0.37
N ALA A 341 18.57 15.89 0.52
CA ALA A 341 18.00 16.72 1.58
C ALA A 341 19.04 17.16 2.63
N LEU A 342 20.19 16.49 2.70
CA LEU A 342 21.30 16.92 3.58
C LEU A 342 21.73 18.36 3.28
N LYS A 343 21.69 18.80 2.03
CA LYS A 343 22.02 20.18 1.61
C LYS A 343 20.78 20.92 1.14
N ARG A 344 20.36 21.96 1.90
CA ARG A 344 19.30 22.88 1.48
C ARG A 344 19.87 23.95 0.56
N GLN A 345 19.22 24.20 -0.59
CA GLN A 345 19.64 25.22 -1.56
C GLN A 345 19.30 26.66 -1.11
N ASP A 346 18.37 26.85 -0.18
CA ASP A 346 17.75 28.15 0.13
C ASP A 346 18.00 28.64 1.57
N ALA A 347 18.94 28.08 2.31
CA ALA A 347 19.16 28.47 3.70
C ALA A 347 20.03 29.73 3.76
N SER A 348 19.41 30.89 4.03
CA SER A 348 20.10 32.15 4.41
C SER A 348 20.70 32.13 5.83
N GLY A 349 20.86 30.96 6.43
CA GLY A 349 21.46 30.70 7.74
C GLY A 349 22.48 29.55 7.71
N SER A 350 23.14 29.27 8.84
CA SER A 350 24.11 28.18 8.98
C SER A 350 23.45 26.84 8.64
N ASP A 351 23.67 26.31 7.44
CA ASP A 351 23.22 24.96 7.06
C ASP A 351 24.27 23.94 7.53
N TYR A 352 23.94 23.22 8.62
CA TYR A 352 24.80 22.15 9.15
C TYR A 352 24.82 20.89 8.28
N GLY A 353 24.09 20.85 7.17
CA GLY A 353 24.07 19.72 6.27
C GLY A 353 25.41 19.50 5.55
N GLN A 354 26.17 20.57 5.26
CA GLN A 354 27.52 20.43 4.70
C GLN A 354 28.47 19.77 5.70
N ALA A 355 28.34 20.10 6.99
CA ALA A 355 29.17 19.44 8.05
C ALA A 355 28.84 17.93 8.13
N ALA A 356 27.58 17.54 7.96
CA ALA A 356 27.22 16.13 7.90
C ALA A 356 27.87 15.39 6.72
N ILE A 357 27.87 16.01 5.53
CA ILE A 357 28.53 15.46 4.33
C ILE A 357 30.05 15.33 4.55
N ASP A 358 30.68 16.36 5.06
CA ASP A 358 32.12 16.38 5.25
C ASP A 358 32.58 15.34 6.31
N THR A 359 31.82 15.20 7.40
CA THR A 359 32.03 14.18 8.43
C THR A 359 31.86 12.77 7.88
N LEU A 360 30.80 12.53 7.09
CA LEU A 360 30.57 11.24 6.44
C LEU A 360 31.69 10.88 5.49
N VAL A 361 32.14 11.83 4.64
CA VAL A 361 33.28 11.66 3.71
C VAL A 361 34.56 11.35 4.45
N ALA A 362 34.82 12.03 5.58
CA ALA A 362 35.97 11.75 6.44
C ALA A 362 35.90 10.34 7.04
N ALA A 363 34.75 9.93 7.58
CA ALA A 363 34.55 8.59 8.15
C ALA A 363 34.73 7.45 7.12
N MET A 364 34.38 7.68 5.86
CA MET A 364 34.58 6.71 4.77
C MET A 364 36.03 6.50 4.37
N THR A 365 36.90 7.48 4.60
CA THR A 365 38.28 7.51 4.06
C THR A 365 39.36 7.44 5.09
N SER A 366 39.10 7.92 6.29
CA SER A 366 40.15 8.09 7.32
C SER A 366 39.57 7.77 8.70
N GLY A 367 40.45 7.43 9.64
CA GLY A 367 40.06 7.12 11.01
C GLY A 367 39.67 5.66 11.24
N GLU A 368 39.02 5.41 12.37
CA GLU A 368 38.76 4.08 12.90
C GLU A 368 37.79 3.26 12.04
N TYR A 369 36.85 3.93 11.36
CA TYR A 369 35.74 3.30 10.61
C TYR A 369 36.00 3.15 9.11
N ALA A 370 37.13 3.68 8.61
CA ALA A 370 37.45 3.62 7.17
C ALA A 370 37.49 2.16 6.67
N GLY A 371 36.68 1.86 5.66
CA GLY A 371 36.57 0.51 5.08
C GLY A 371 35.78 -0.51 5.91
N LYS A 372 35.26 -0.13 7.09
CA LYS A 372 34.51 -1.04 7.96
C LYS A 372 32.96 -0.98 7.74
N PHE A 373 32.47 -0.09 6.91
CA PHE A 373 31.06 0.04 6.57
C PHE A 373 30.87 0.48 5.12
N VAL A 374 29.70 0.23 4.58
CA VAL A 374 29.32 0.65 3.24
C VAL A 374 28.26 1.73 3.34
N VAL A 375 28.32 2.73 2.46
CA VAL A 375 27.29 3.77 2.35
C VAL A 375 26.50 3.56 1.07
N ILE A 376 25.18 3.57 1.18
CA ILE A 376 24.25 3.60 0.06
C ILE A 376 23.43 4.88 0.13
N LEU A 377 23.57 5.74 -0.88
CA LEU A 377 22.79 6.97 -1.00
C LEU A 377 21.58 6.72 -1.88
N ALA A 378 20.41 7.17 -1.45
CA ALA A 378 19.18 7.05 -2.23
C ALA A 378 18.49 8.40 -2.42
N GLY A 379 17.74 8.55 -3.53
CA GLY A 379 16.95 9.75 -3.79
C GLY A 379 16.40 9.83 -5.21
N TYR A 380 15.83 10.97 -5.56
CA TYR A 380 15.35 11.23 -6.92
C TYR A 380 16.52 11.47 -7.90
N PRO A 381 16.38 11.08 -9.18
CA PRO A 381 17.49 11.12 -10.14
C PRO A 381 18.10 12.51 -10.32
N GLU A 382 17.27 13.53 -10.55
CA GLU A 382 17.76 14.91 -10.80
C GLU A 382 18.38 15.53 -9.56
N GLU A 383 17.73 15.40 -8.41
CA GLU A 383 18.19 15.92 -7.13
C GLU A 383 19.52 15.26 -6.71
N MET A 384 19.62 13.95 -6.86
CA MET A 384 20.85 13.20 -6.58
C MET A 384 21.99 13.59 -7.51
N ARG A 385 21.71 13.81 -8.79
CA ARG A 385 22.71 14.32 -9.74
C ARG A 385 23.26 15.67 -9.33
N HIS A 386 22.39 16.63 -8.97
CA HIS A 386 22.80 17.94 -8.47
C HIS A 386 23.56 17.84 -7.16
N PHE A 387 23.12 17.00 -6.24
CA PHE A 387 23.76 16.77 -4.94
C PHE A 387 25.19 16.25 -5.07
N LEU A 388 25.41 15.23 -5.91
CA LEU A 388 26.73 14.65 -6.14
C LEU A 388 27.67 15.60 -6.90
N LEU A 389 27.16 16.36 -7.88
CA LEU A 389 27.93 17.36 -8.60
C LEU A 389 28.39 18.51 -7.70
N ALA A 390 27.57 18.88 -6.72
CA ALA A 390 27.89 19.95 -5.76
C ALA A 390 28.90 19.51 -4.68
N ASN A 391 29.20 18.20 -4.56
CA ASN A 391 30.07 17.65 -3.51
C ASN A 391 31.17 16.75 -4.10
N PRO A 392 32.32 17.32 -4.52
CA PRO A 392 33.44 16.57 -5.14
C PRO A 392 33.95 15.41 -4.28
N GLY A 393 33.90 15.56 -2.94
CA GLY A 393 34.29 14.51 -1.98
C GLY A 393 33.39 13.25 -2.09
N LEU A 394 32.09 13.42 -2.26
CA LEU A 394 31.21 12.29 -2.50
C LEU A 394 31.42 11.72 -3.90
N ARG A 395 31.52 12.56 -4.94
CA ARG A 395 31.68 12.11 -6.32
C ARG A 395 32.86 11.17 -6.52
N SER A 396 33.98 11.41 -5.81
CA SER A 396 35.17 10.55 -5.92
C SER A 396 34.97 9.16 -5.28
N ARG A 397 34.01 8.99 -4.35
CA ARG A 397 33.78 7.75 -3.60
C ARG A 397 32.61 6.94 -4.17
N PHE A 398 31.74 7.60 -4.92
CA PHE A 398 30.62 7.00 -5.60
C PHE A 398 30.81 7.08 -7.13
N PRO A 399 31.62 6.17 -7.72
CA PRO A 399 31.88 6.17 -9.15
C PRO A 399 30.59 5.89 -9.94
N GLU A 400 30.49 6.39 -11.17
CA GLU A 400 29.30 6.25 -12.01
C GLU A 400 28.94 4.77 -12.27
N SER A 401 29.92 3.86 -12.23
CA SER A 401 29.69 2.41 -12.29
C SER A 401 28.80 1.88 -11.15
N ASN A 402 28.77 2.58 -10.02
CA ASN A 402 28.02 2.20 -8.82
C ASN A 402 26.69 2.97 -8.66
N HIS A 403 26.27 3.68 -9.72
CA HIS A 403 24.97 4.33 -9.77
C HIS A 403 23.95 3.40 -10.42
N TYR A 404 22.87 3.11 -9.72
CA TYR A 404 21.76 2.28 -10.16
C TYR A 404 20.51 3.13 -10.23
N GLU A 405 19.96 3.29 -11.43
CA GLU A 405 18.69 3.98 -11.65
C GLU A 405 17.56 2.96 -11.73
N LEU A 406 16.65 3.01 -10.77
CA LEU A 406 15.49 2.14 -10.68
C LEU A 406 14.33 2.80 -11.45
N PRO A 407 13.94 2.26 -12.60
CA PRO A 407 12.85 2.80 -13.39
C PRO A 407 11.50 2.59 -12.70
N ASN A 408 10.46 3.28 -13.18
CA ASN A 408 9.10 2.96 -12.80
C ASN A 408 8.71 1.58 -13.30
N TYR A 409 7.93 0.86 -12.51
CA TYR A 409 7.38 -0.43 -12.90
C TYR A 409 6.38 -0.30 -14.04
N ARG A 410 6.36 -1.30 -14.92
CA ARG A 410 5.36 -1.47 -15.98
C ARG A 410 4.02 -1.91 -15.38
N ASP A 411 2.96 -1.81 -16.15
CA ASP A 411 1.60 -2.14 -15.68
C ASP A 411 1.47 -3.61 -15.26
N GLU A 412 2.07 -4.53 -16.02
CA GLU A 412 2.09 -5.95 -15.68
C GLU A 412 2.87 -6.22 -14.37
N GLU A 413 3.98 -5.50 -14.17
CA GLU A 413 4.79 -5.61 -12.96
C GLU A 413 4.06 -5.05 -11.73
N LEU A 414 3.32 -3.94 -11.88
CA LEU A 414 2.50 -3.37 -10.81
C LEU A 414 1.35 -4.29 -10.42
N VAL A 415 0.71 -4.95 -11.38
CA VAL A 415 -0.32 -5.96 -11.09
C VAL A 415 0.30 -7.17 -10.38
N ALA A 416 1.46 -7.66 -10.83
CA ALA A 416 2.17 -8.76 -10.18
C ALA A 416 2.60 -8.41 -8.74
N ILE A 417 3.04 -7.17 -8.50
CA ILE A 417 3.31 -6.66 -7.13
C ILE A 417 2.02 -6.69 -6.31
N GLY A 418 0.89 -6.29 -6.91
CA GLY A 418 -0.41 -6.33 -6.26
C GLY A 418 -0.83 -7.76 -5.88
N GLU A 419 -0.63 -8.72 -6.77
CA GLU A 419 -0.87 -10.13 -6.49
C GLU A 419 0.00 -10.64 -5.34
N LYS A 420 1.29 -10.31 -5.34
CA LYS A 420 2.22 -10.69 -4.28
C LYS A 420 1.81 -10.11 -2.93
N VAL A 421 1.49 -8.81 -2.86
CA VAL A 421 1.02 -8.16 -1.63
C VAL A 421 -0.30 -8.77 -1.14
N ALA A 422 -1.23 -9.09 -2.04
CA ALA A 422 -2.47 -9.76 -1.69
C ALA A 422 -2.21 -11.16 -1.11
N GLN A 423 -1.33 -11.95 -1.74
CA GLN A 423 -0.94 -13.29 -1.27
C GLN A 423 -0.25 -13.27 0.08
N GLU A 424 0.64 -12.31 0.34
CA GLU A 424 1.29 -12.10 1.64
C GLU A 424 0.26 -11.86 2.75
N ASN A 425 -0.87 -11.21 2.43
CA ASN A 425 -2.00 -10.96 3.32
C ASN A 425 -3.11 -12.01 3.24
N ASN A 426 -2.88 -13.16 2.59
CA ASN A 426 -3.84 -14.25 2.40
C ASN A 426 -5.07 -13.89 1.55
N TYR A 427 -4.95 -12.88 0.68
CA TYR A 427 -5.99 -12.52 -0.29
C TYR A 427 -5.63 -13.00 -1.69
N VAL A 428 -6.65 -13.24 -2.51
CA VAL A 428 -6.55 -13.60 -3.92
C VAL A 428 -7.34 -12.59 -4.74
N LEU A 429 -6.75 -12.09 -5.83
CA LEU A 429 -7.40 -11.13 -6.73
C LEU A 429 -8.12 -11.85 -7.86
N THR A 430 -9.39 -11.48 -8.13
CA THR A 430 -10.08 -11.91 -9.37
C THR A 430 -9.49 -11.17 -10.58
N GLU A 431 -9.73 -11.68 -11.80
CA GLU A 431 -9.29 -11.00 -13.02
C GLU A 431 -9.96 -9.63 -13.20
N GLU A 432 -11.20 -9.48 -12.75
CA GLU A 432 -11.91 -8.21 -12.67
C GLU A 432 -11.22 -7.27 -11.67
N ALA A 433 -10.88 -7.75 -10.48
CA ALA A 433 -10.16 -6.99 -9.46
C ALA A 433 -8.78 -6.51 -9.96
N LYS A 434 -8.04 -7.32 -10.71
CA LYS A 434 -6.76 -6.91 -11.33
C LYS A 434 -6.95 -5.76 -12.32
N ARG A 435 -8.01 -5.81 -13.14
CA ARG A 435 -8.37 -4.73 -14.06
C ARG A 435 -8.75 -3.45 -13.31
N SER A 436 -9.51 -3.56 -12.25
CA SER A 436 -9.89 -2.42 -11.39
C SER A 436 -8.70 -1.85 -10.63
N LEU A 437 -7.79 -2.70 -10.15
CA LEU A 437 -6.51 -2.29 -9.57
C LEU A 437 -5.69 -1.47 -10.58
N LEU A 438 -5.54 -1.95 -11.82
CA LEU A 438 -4.81 -1.24 -12.87
C LEU A 438 -5.48 0.11 -13.21
N ALA A 439 -6.80 0.14 -13.30
CA ALA A 439 -7.55 1.38 -13.54
C ALA A 439 -7.35 2.40 -12.40
N ARG A 440 -7.27 1.96 -11.14
CA ARG A 440 -6.94 2.84 -10.00
C ARG A 440 -5.49 3.32 -10.04
N ILE A 441 -4.54 2.44 -10.36
CA ILE A 441 -3.13 2.79 -10.54
C ILE A 441 -2.98 3.89 -11.60
N ASP A 442 -3.68 3.77 -12.73
CA ASP A 442 -3.63 4.77 -13.79
C ASP A 442 -4.22 6.12 -13.35
N ARG A 443 -5.25 6.14 -12.52
CA ARG A 443 -5.79 7.38 -11.93
C ARG A 443 -4.80 8.04 -10.98
N GLU A 444 -3.99 7.26 -10.24
CA GLU A 444 -2.97 7.76 -9.32
C GLU A 444 -1.67 8.17 -10.02
N ARG A 445 -1.41 7.69 -11.25
CA ARG A 445 -0.24 8.04 -12.06
C ARG A 445 -0.44 9.40 -12.73
N VAL A 446 -0.37 10.47 -11.94
CA VAL A 446 -0.69 11.84 -12.40
C VAL A 446 0.57 12.59 -12.84
N ASP A 447 1.72 12.33 -12.22
CA ASP A 447 2.98 13.03 -12.47
C ASP A 447 4.19 12.08 -12.52
N SER A 448 5.39 12.67 -12.68
CA SER A 448 6.65 11.95 -12.66
C SER A 448 7.03 11.38 -11.29
N THR A 449 6.32 11.73 -10.20
CA THR A 449 6.59 11.27 -8.82
C THR A 449 5.71 10.12 -8.39
N PHE A 450 5.13 9.38 -9.34
CA PHE A 450 4.27 8.23 -9.10
C PHE A 450 4.87 7.24 -8.09
N GLY A 451 4.09 6.83 -7.10
CA GLY A 451 4.53 6.05 -5.94
C GLY A 451 4.74 4.55 -6.18
N ASN A 452 4.64 4.06 -7.42
CA ASN A 452 4.91 2.66 -7.83
C ASN A 452 4.32 1.61 -6.85
N ALA A 453 5.14 0.71 -6.31
CA ALA A 453 4.70 -0.34 -5.38
C ALA A 453 4.03 0.22 -4.11
N ARG A 454 4.42 1.42 -3.62
CA ARG A 454 3.77 2.06 -2.47
C ARG A 454 2.31 2.42 -2.79
N THR A 455 2.04 2.93 -4.00
CA THR A 455 0.68 3.21 -4.46
C THR A 455 -0.14 1.92 -4.55
N VAL A 456 0.42 0.86 -5.13
CA VAL A 456 -0.25 -0.46 -5.20
C VAL A 456 -0.61 -0.98 -3.82
N HIS A 457 0.33 -0.91 -2.88
CA HIS A 457 0.11 -1.33 -1.50
C HIS A 457 -1.04 -0.55 -0.82
N ASN A 458 -1.07 0.78 -0.97
CA ASN A 458 -2.13 1.61 -0.42
C ASN A 458 -3.51 1.29 -1.02
N ILE A 459 -3.58 1.07 -2.35
CA ILE A 459 -4.82 0.70 -3.03
C ILE A 459 -5.34 -0.65 -2.52
N LEU A 460 -4.44 -1.63 -2.30
CA LEU A 460 -4.82 -2.93 -1.77
C LEU A 460 -5.28 -2.86 -0.32
N LEU A 461 -4.59 -2.10 0.54
CA LEU A 461 -5.04 -1.90 1.92
C LEU A 461 -6.44 -1.27 1.98
N ASP A 462 -6.72 -0.28 1.11
CA ASP A 462 -8.05 0.30 0.99
C ASP A 462 -9.10 -0.72 0.52
N ALA A 463 -8.76 -1.56 -0.46
CA ALA A 463 -9.63 -2.65 -0.93
C ALA A 463 -9.91 -3.69 0.17
N MET A 464 -8.88 -4.09 0.93
CA MET A 464 -9.03 -5.00 2.07
C MET A 464 -9.90 -4.40 3.17
N PHE A 465 -9.72 -3.10 3.48
CA PHE A 465 -10.55 -2.39 4.44
C PHE A 465 -12.03 -2.36 4.01
N LYS A 466 -12.32 -2.04 2.75
CA LYS A 466 -13.67 -2.05 2.19
C LYS A 466 -14.30 -3.43 2.24
N LYS A 467 -13.53 -4.46 1.89
CA LYS A 467 -13.95 -5.86 2.02
C LYS A 467 -14.39 -6.17 3.45
N GLY A 468 -13.54 -5.87 4.42
CA GLY A 468 -13.83 -6.12 5.83
C GLY A 468 -15.05 -5.34 6.35
N SER A 469 -15.22 -4.08 5.92
CA SER A 469 -16.36 -3.26 6.32
C SER A 469 -17.70 -3.74 5.75
N ARG A 470 -17.68 -4.36 4.56
CA ARG A 470 -18.89 -4.86 3.89
C ARG A 470 -19.40 -6.19 4.46
N PHE A 471 -18.50 -7.11 4.82
CA PHE A 471 -18.87 -8.47 5.17
C PHE A 471 -19.00 -8.72 6.68
N GLY A 472 -18.31 -8.00 7.53
CA GLY A 472 -18.28 -8.29 8.97
C GLY A 472 -17.63 -9.64 9.31
N ALA A 473 -17.89 -10.15 10.52
CA ALA A 473 -17.27 -11.36 11.06
C ALA A 473 -17.88 -12.70 10.58
N ASP A 474 -19.06 -12.68 9.99
CA ASP A 474 -19.84 -13.89 9.65
C ASP A 474 -19.70 -14.35 8.20
N ALA A 475 -18.79 -13.74 7.43
CA ALA A 475 -18.58 -14.12 6.03
C ALA A 475 -17.95 -15.51 5.90
N PRO A 476 -18.27 -16.28 4.84
CA PRO A 476 -17.56 -17.51 4.51
C PRO A 476 -16.06 -17.24 4.28
N LEU A 477 -15.19 -18.12 4.79
CA LEU A 477 -13.72 -17.93 4.71
C LEU A 477 -13.21 -17.74 3.26
N ASP A 478 -13.80 -18.43 2.30
CA ASP A 478 -13.41 -18.30 0.89
C ASP A 478 -13.76 -16.91 0.32
N GLU A 479 -14.89 -16.34 0.76
CA GLU A 479 -15.27 -14.97 0.39
C GLU A 479 -14.41 -13.93 1.10
N MET A 480 -14.00 -14.19 2.35
CA MET A 480 -13.08 -13.31 3.07
C MET A 480 -11.73 -13.17 2.35
N ALA A 481 -11.26 -14.25 1.72
CA ALA A 481 -9.98 -14.27 1.04
C ALA A 481 -10.00 -13.69 -0.40
N LEU A 482 -11.18 -13.52 -1.01
CA LEU A 482 -11.30 -13.14 -2.41
C LEU A 482 -11.56 -11.63 -2.56
N LEU A 483 -10.63 -10.87 -3.16
CA LEU A 483 -10.85 -9.48 -3.55
C LEU A 483 -11.48 -9.42 -4.94
N THR A 484 -12.58 -8.67 -5.03
CA THR A 484 -13.41 -8.51 -6.23
C THR A 484 -13.35 -7.07 -6.75
N GLU A 485 -13.89 -6.83 -7.94
CA GLU A 485 -14.02 -5.50 -8.54
C GLU A 485 -14.65 -4.46 -7.59
N GLU A 486 -15.71 -4.84 -6.87
CA GLU A 486 -16.45 -3.98 -5.95
C GLU A 486 -15.59 -3.45 -4.78
N ASP A 487 -14.52 -4.18 -4.40
CA ASP A 487 -13.61 -3.79 -3.33
C ASP A 487 -12.68 -2.64 -3.77
N PHE A 488 -12.53 -2.43 -5.10
CA PHE A 488 -11.74 -1.37 -5.70
C PHE A 488 -12.55 -0.16 -6.13
N ASP A 489 -13.88 -0.24 -6.18
CA ASP A 489 -14.73 0.87 -6.57
C ASP A 489 -14.60 2.03 -5.56
N GLN A 490 -14.38 3.23 -6.06
CA GLN A 490 -14.55 4.43 -5.25
C GLN A 490 -15.98 4.92 -5.41
N PRO A 491 -16.66 5.32 -4.33
CA PRO A 491 -17.89 6.09 -4.50
C PRO A 491 -17.54 7.29 -5.37
N ASP A 492 -18.25 7.45 -6.48
CA ASP A 492 -18.17 8.69 -7.23
C ASP A 492 -18.52 9.82 -6.26
N ASP A 493 -17.77 10.92 -6.32
CA ASP A 493 -18.04 12.11 -5.50
C ASP A 493 -19.46 12.62 -5.85
N GLU A 494 -20.45 12.17 -5.08
CA GLU A 494 -21.87 12.51 -5.29
C GLU A 494 -22.18 14.01 -5.10
N SER A 495 -21.17 14.81 -4.74
CA SER A 495 -21.34 16.22 -4.44
C SER A 495 -21.29 17.18 -5.64
N SER A 496 -21.14 16.66 -6.86
CA SER A 496 -21.05 17.49 -8.07
C SER A 496 -22.35 17.42 -8.89
N PRO A 497 -22.80 18.53 -9.52
CA PRO A 497 -23.97 18.54 -10.37
C PRO A 497 -23.86 17.49 -11.47
N THR A 498 -24.88 16.64 -11.59
CA THR A 498 -24.80 15.35 -12.25
C THR A 498 -24.86 15.42 -13.78
N SER A 499 -25.37 16.50 -14.37
CA SER A 499 -25.57 16.64 -15.82
C SER A 499 -25.52 18.09 -16.28
N LEU A 500 -25.07 18.30 -17.52
CA LEU A 500 -25.20 19.60 -18.23
C LEU A 500 -26.64 20.04 -18.40
N ASP A 501 -27.55 19.08 -18.51
CA ASP A 501 -28.96 19.33 -18.72
C ASP A 501 -29.64 19.88 -17.45
N ASP A 502 -29.04 19.64 -16.27
CA ASP A 502 -29.53 20.16 -14.99
C ASP A 502 -29.20 21.64 -14.78
N LEU A 503 -28.33 22.21 -15.64
CA LEU A 503 -27.99 23.64 -15.57
C LEU A 503 -29.06 24.48 -16.26
N VAL A 504 -29.63 25.41 -15.52
CA VAL A 504 -30.54 26.41 -16.05
C VAL A 504 -29.76 27.49 -16.81
N GLY A 505 -30.15 27.80 -18.04
CA GLY A 505 -29.51 28.81 -18.86
C GLY A 505 -28.11 28.39 -19.34
N MET A 506 -27.22 29.38 -19.54
CA MET A 506 -25.81 29.21 -19.99
C MET A 506 -25.68 28.52 -21.36
N GLU A 507 -26.56 28.71 -22.29
CA GLU A 507 -26.61 28.01 -23.58
C GLU A 507 -25.29 28.16 -24.37
N ASP A 508 -24.68 29.33 -24.35
CA ASP A 508 -23.38 29.56 -25.01
C ASP A 508 -22.26 28.75 -24.34
N ALA A 509 -22.23 28.65 -23.02
CA ALA A 509 -21.25 27.86 -22.28
C ALA A 509 -21.44 26.35 -22.51
N LYS A 510 -22.70 25.87 -22.56
CA LYS A 510 -23.04 24.49 -22.91
C LYS A 510 -22.59 24.14 -24.32
N ALA A 511 -22.84 25.02 -25.29
CA ALA A 511 -22.44 24.80 -26.68
C ALA A 511 -20.91 24.71 -26.83
N GLN A 512 -20.17 25.61 -26.17
CA GLN A 512 -18.70 25.58 -26.17
C GLN A 512 -18.15 24.31 -25.48
N LEU A 513 -18.78 23.83 -24.41
CA LEU A 513 -18.40 22.58 -23.76
C LEU A 513 -18.59 21.38 -24.68
N ALA A 514 -19.73 21.29 -25.39
CA ALA A 514 -20.00 20.25 -26.37
C ALA A 514 -18.99 20.27 -27.54
N GLU A 515 -18.60 21.45 -28.01
CA GLU A 515 -17.56 21.61 -29.04
C GLU A 515 -16.20 21.07 -28.56
N ILE A 516 -15.81 21.40 -27.33
CA ILE A 516 -14.55 20.92 -26.72
C ILE A 516 -14.59 19.38 -26.57
N GLU A 517 -15.70 18.82 -26.09
CA GLU A 517 -15.88 17.38 -25.95
C GLU A 517 -15.74 16.66 -27.29
N ALA A 518 -16.40 17.17 -28.33
CA ALA A 518 -16.30 16.61 -29.69
C ALA A 518 -14.87 16.67 -30.21
N LEU A 519 -14.16 17.79 -30.01
CA LEU A 519 -12.78 17.96 -30.42
C LEU A 519 -11.87 16.92 -29.74
N ILE A 520 -11.99 16.72 -28.42
CA ILE A 520 -11.19 15.74 -27.68
C ILE A 520 -11.45 14.32 -28.20
N LYS A 521 -12.73 13.94 -28.40
CA LYS A 521 -13.11 12.62 -28.92
C LYS A 521 -12.50 12.34 -30.28
N ILE A 522 -12.54 13.33 -31.19
CA ILE A 522 -11.97 13.18 -32.53
C ILE A 522 -10.44 13.10 -32.48
N GLN A 523 -9.76 13.93 -31.68
CA GLN A 523 -8.31 13.87 -31.57
C GLN A 523 -7.84 12.54 -31.00
N LYS A 524 -8.54 11.97 -30.01
CA LYS A 524 -8.26 10.62 -29.48
C LYS A 524 -8.43 9.55 -30.56
N LYS A 525 -9.51 9.61 -31.34
CA LYS A 525 -9.72 8.66 -32.45
C LYS A 525 -8.61 8.76 -33.51
N ARG A 526 -8.16 9.98 -33.80
CA ARG A 526 -7.02 10.20 -34.73
C ARG A 526 -5.73 9.61 -34.16
N LYS A 527 -5.43 9.83 -32.88
CA LYS A 527 -4.26 9.26 -32.19
C LYS A 527 -4.28 7.72 -32.20
N ALA A 528 -5.44 7.10 -31.96
CA ALA A 528 -5.62 5.65 -32.01
C ALA A 528 -5.39 5.07 -33.43
N LEU A 529 -5.66 5.85 -34.50
CA LEU A 529 -5.41 5.48 -35.88
C LEU A 529 -3.98 5.84 -36.37
N GLY A 530 -3.08 6.28 -35.49
CA GLY A 530 -1.71 6.67 -35.81
C GLY A 530 -1.60 7.99 -36.63
N LEU A 531 -2.67 8.78 -36.70
CA LEU A 531 -2.69 10.05 -37.45
C LEU A 531 -2.11 11.18 -36.59
N LYS A 532 -1.44 12.13 -37.24
CA LYS A 532 -0.96 13.34 -36.54
C LYS A 532 -2.13 14.12 -35.93
N THR A 533 -2.00 14.51 -34.66
CA THR A 533 -2.99 15.27 -33.88
C THR A 533 -2.49 16.69 -33.66
N ALA A 534 -3.39 17.66 -33.73
CA ALA A 534 -3.09 19.02 -33.28
C ALA A 534 -3.21 19.12 -31.77
N PRO A 535 -2.36 19.92 -31.07
CA PRO A 535 -2.49 20.13 -29.64
C PRO A 535 -3.82 20.82 -29.33
N VAL A 536 -4.57 20.24 -28.40
CA VAL A 536 -5.85 20.81 -27.93
C VAL A 536 -5.56 21.77 -26.79
N GLN A 537 -5.96 23.03 -26.95
CA GLN A 537 -5.85 24.03 -25.87
C GLN A 537 -7.11 24.00 -25.04
N LEU A 538 -6.99 23.58 -23.80
CA LEU A 538 -8.10 23.38 -22.85
C LEU A 538 -8.10 24.36 -21.68
N HIS A 539 -7.09 25.23 -21.59
CA HIS A 539 -7.13 26.32 -20.61
C HIS A 539 -8.18 27.34 -21.04
N VAL A 540 -9.02 27.75 -20.09
CA VAL A 540 -10.15 28.66 -20.37
C VAL A 540 -10.23 29.82 -19.39
N THR A 541 -10.73 30.94 -19.85
CA THR A 541 -11.08 32.09 -19.01
C THR A 541 -12.60 32.16 -18.88
N LEU A 542 -13.11 32.23 -17.66
CA LEU A 542 -14.53 32.39 -17.36
C LEU A 542 -14.79 33.82 -16.92
N THR A 543 -15.62 34.55 -17.66
CA THR A 543 -15.94 35.96 -17.38
C THR A 543 -17.42 36.14 -17.11
N GLY A 544 -17.76 37.02 -16.19
CA GLY A 544 -19.14 37.29 -15.83
C GLY A 544 -19.28 37.82 -14.38
N ASN A 545 -20.47 38.27 -14.04
CA ASN A 545 -20.77 38.79 -12.69
C ASN A 545 -20.72 37.71 -11.61
N SER A 546 -20.71 38.07 -10.34
CA SER A 546 -20.78 37.13 -9.23
C SER A 546 -22.11 36.36 -9.27
N GLY A 547 -22.06 35.06 -8.95
CA GLY A 547 -23.25 34.21 -8.91
C GLY A 547 -23.82 33.79 -10.29
N THR A 548 -23.08 33.93 -11.39
CA THR A 548 -23.48 33.47 -12.73
C THR A 548 -23.10 32.02 -13.05
N GLY A 549 -22.61 31.22 -12.07
CA GLY A 549 -22.35 29.80 -12.22
C GLY A 549 -20.96 29.44 -12.75
N LYS A 550 -19.98 30.35 -12.77
CA LYS A 550 -18.61 30.10 -13.23
C LYS A 550 -17.94 28.91 -12.53
N THR A 551 -18.03 28.85 -11.22
CA THR A 551 -17.47 27.75 -10.42
C THR A 551 -18.15 26.43 -10.71
N THR A 552 -19.48 26.41 -10.80
CA THR A 552 -20.28 25.22 -11.17
C THR A 552 -19.86 24.70 -12.56
N PHE A 553 -19.69 25.61 -13.51
CA PHE A 553 -19.20 25.24 -14.84
C PHE A 553 -17.79 24.63 -14.80
N ALA A 554 -16.88 25.12 -13.96
CA ALA A 554 -15.53 24.55 -13.82
C ALA A 554 -15.57 23.11 -13.31
N TYR A 555 -16.47 22.77 -12.39
CA TYR A 555 -16.68 21.38 -11.94
C TYR A 555 -17.19 20.49 -13.07
N LEU A 556 -18.21 20.95 -13.82
CA LEU A 556 -18.73 20.19 -14.96
C LEU A 556 -17.69 20.03 -16.08
N TYR A 557 -16.90 21.06 -16.30
CA TYR A 557 -15.78 21.02 -17.25
C TYR A 557 -14.76 19.95 -16.85
N ALA A 558 -14.37 19.91 -15.57
CA ALA A 558 -13.46 18.89 -15.05
C ALA A 558 -14.03 17.49 -15.16
N GLN A 559 -15.32 17.28 -14.89
CA GLN A 559 -15.99 15.99 -15.08
C GLN A 559 -16.05 15.56 -16.56
N MET A 560 -16.35 16.48 -17.47
CA MET A 560 -16.33 16.20 -18.91
C MET A 560 -14.93 15.80 -19.37
N LEU A 561 -13.89 16.48 -18.89
CA LEU A 561 -12.51 16.15 -19.20
C LEU A 561 -12.08 14.79 -18.63
N LYS A 562 -12.57 14.43 -17.44
CA LYS A 562 -12.42 13.08 -16.85
C LYS A 562 -13.14 12.03 -17.69
N ARG A 563 -14.42 12.24 -18.01
CA ARG A 563 -15.25 11.33 -18.81
C ARG A 563 -14.68 11.10 -20.20
N THR A 564 -14.15 12.13 -20.82
CA THR A 564 -13.44 12.00 -22.11
C THR A 564 -12.06 11.38 -21.95
N GLY A 565 -11.59 11.16 -20.71
CA GLY A 565 -10.27 10.60 -20.38
C GLY A 565 -9.12 11.53 -20.80
N TYR A 566 -9.33 12.83 -20.84
CA TYR A 566 -8.26 13.82 -20.99
C TYR A 566 -7.57 14.05 -19.66
N LEU A 567 -8.34 14.23 -18.59
CA LEU A 567 -7.83 14.30 -17.21
C LEU A 567 -8.07 12.97 -16.48
N LYS A 568 -7.13 12.57 -15.66
CA LYS A 568 -7.17 11.29 -14.95
C LYS A 568 -8.06 11.31 -13.71
N ARG A 569 -7.99 12.39 -12.91
CA ARG A 569 -8.75 12.55 -11.65
C ARG A 569 -10.01 13.37 -11.85
N GLY A 570 -9.93 14.48 -12.58
CA GLY A 570 -11.05 15.39 -12.86
C GLY A 570 -11.56 16.15 -11.64
N HIS A 571 -10.77 16.26 -10.58
CA HIS A 571 -11.05 17.13 -9.43
C HIS A 571 -10.79 18.59 -9.78
N VAL A 572 -11.37 19.50 -9.00
CA VAL A 572 -11.16 20.94 -9.14
C VAL A 572 -10.50 21.44 -7.89
N ASN A 573 -9.28 21.97 -8.04
CA ASN A 573 -8.61 22.71 -6.97
C ASN A 573 -8.95 24.20 -7.13
N VAL A 574 -9.76 24.73 -6.21
CA VAL A 574 -10.18 26.13 -6.22
C VAL A 574 -9.22 26.94 -5.37
N VAL A 575 -8.56 27.91 -5.98
CA VAL A 575 -7.58 28.77 -5.30
C VAL A 575 -7.88 30.24 -5.56
N SER A 576 -7.49 31.08 -4.62
CA SER A 576 -7.54 32.52 -4.68
C SER A 576 -6.13 33.12 -4.70
N ARG A 577 -6.03 34.45 -4.80
CA ARG A 577 -4.75 35.15 -4.63
C ARG A 577 -4.04 34.76 -3.32
N ALA A 578 -4.77 34.62 -2.21
CA ALA A 578 -4.20 34.28 -0.91
C ALA A 578 -3.50 32.94 -0.87
N ASP A 579 -3.95 32.00 -1.72
CA ASP A 579 -3.39 30.64 -1.82
C ASP A 579 -2.14 30.57 -2.70
N LEU A 580 -1.96 31.53 -3.61
CA LEU A 580 -0.86 31.55 -4.57
C LEU A 580 0.27 32.50 -4.17
N VAL A 581 -0.04 33.60 -3.51
CA VAL A 581 0.90 34.71 -3.21
C VAL A 581 1.36 34.64 -1.76
N SER A 582 2.65 34.88 -1.53
CA SER A 582 3.24 35.04 -0.19
C SER A 582 3.74 36.43 0.02
N GLY A 583 3.89 36.83 1.30
CA GLY A 583 4.44 38.14 1.70
C GLY A 583 5.97 38.25 1.63
N TYR A 584 6.68 37.14 1.27
CA TYR A 584 8.15 37.11 1.27
C TYR A 584 8.69 36.73 -0.09
N VAL A 585 9.87 37.31 -0.43
CA VAL A 585 10.57 37.07 -1.69
C VAL A 585 10.88 35.55 -1.88
N GLY A 586 10.60 34.99 -3.05
CA GLY A 586 10.90 33.60 -3.43
C GLY A 586 9.90 32.55 -2.91
N GLN A 587 8.97 32.90 -2.04
CA GLN A 587 7.97 31.96 -1.53
C GLN A 587 6.72 31.87 -2.40
N THR A 588 6.42 32.90 -3.20
CA THR A 588 5.28 32.93 -4.10
C THR A 588 5.39 31.84 -5.18
N ALA A 589 6.55 31.71 -5.80
CA ALA A 589 6.79 30.65 -6.79
C ALA A 589 6.60 29.24 -6.20
N GLN A 590 7.10 28.98 -4.98
CA GLN A 590 6.94 27.69 -4.31
C GLN A 590 5.48 27.39 -3.99
N LYS A 591 4.74 28.39 -3.49
CA LYS A 591 3.31 28.28 -3.15
C LYS A 591 2.45 28.04 -4.39
N THR A 592 2.74 28.76 -5.48
CA THR A 592 2.08 28.57 -6.76
C THR A 592 2.37 27.17 -7.34
N LYS A 593 3.61 26.68 -7.27
CA LYS A 593 3.95 25.32 -7.70
C LYS A 593 3.28 24.25 -6.85
N ALA A 594 3.09 24.47 -5.54
CA ALA A 594 2.35 23.57 -4.68
C ALA A 594 0.88 23.48 -5.13
N ALA A 595 0.20 24.62 -5.34
CA ALA A 595 -1.18 24.66 -5.83
C ALA A 595 -1.35 23.97 -7.21
N ILE A 596 -0.38 24.15 -8.11
CA ILE A 596 -0.34 23.47 -9.40
C ILE A 596 -0.22 21.94 -9.20
N ARG A 597 0.66 21.50 -8.30
CA ARG A 597 0.89 20.07 -8.01
C ARG A 597 -0.36 19.42 -7.44
N ASP A 598 -1.07 20.11 -6.56
CA ASP A 598 -2.33 19.65 -5.97
C ASP A 598 -3.46 19.54 -7.01
N ALA A 599 -3.39 20.34 -8.09
CA ALA A 599 -4.35 20.31 -9.19
C ALA A 599 -3.99 19.31 -10.32
N LEU A 600 -2.85 18.61 -10.26
CA LEU A 600 -2.44 17.68 -11.32
C LEU A 600 -3.44 16.52 -11.47
N GLY A 601 -3.75 16.20 -12.71
CA GLY A 601 -4.80 15.25 -13.08
C GLY A 601 -6.20 15.83 -13.09
N GLY A 602 -6.34 17.13 -12.75
CA GLY A 602 -7.59 17.86 -12.61
C GLY A 602 -7.53 19.28 -13.16
N VAL A 603 -8.36 20.14 -12.60
CA VAL A 603 -8.52 21.54 -12.97
C VAL A 603 -8.03 22.44 -11.84
N LEU A 604 -7.15 23.38 -12.14
CA LEU A 604 -6.80 24.49 -11.26
C LEU A 604 -7.71 25.68 -11.59
N LEU A 605 -8.69 25.95 -10.72
CA LEU A 605 -9.57 27.10 -10.82
C LEU A 605 -9.03 28.25 -9.96
N ILE A 606 -8.60 29.32 -10.62
CA ILE A 606 -8.18 30.54 -9.93
C ILE A 606 -9.35 31.51 -9.94
N ASP A 607 -10.00 31.66 -8.79
CA ASP A 607 -11.12 32.57 -8.66
C ASP A 607 -10.63 34.00 -8.41
N GLU A 608 -11.34 35.00 -8.95
CA GLU A 608 -10.93 36.41 -8.94
C GLU A 608 -9.49 36.61 -9.42
N ALA A 609 -9.08 35.87 -10.47
CA ALA A 609 -7.71 35.83 -10.95
C ALA A 609 -7.12 37.21 -11.28
N TYR A 610 -7.96 38.19 -11.62
CA TYR A 610 -7.54 39.59 -11.84
C TYR A 610 -6.86 40.20 -10.59
N SER A 611 -7.11 39.69 -9.40
CA SER A 611 -6.47 40.13 -8.15
C SER A 611 -4.95 39.84 -8.13
N LEU A 612 -4.45 38.94 -9.00
CA LEU A 612 -3.02 38.70 -9.18
C LEU A 612 -2.31 39.86 -9.89
N ASN A 613 -3.03 40.76 -10.59
CA ASN A 613 -2.45 41.91 -11.29
C ASN A 613 -2.45 43.13 -10.37
N GLY A 614 -1.63 43.13 -9.33
CA GLY A 614 -1.37 44.28 -8.46
C GLY A 614 -0.29 45.20 -9.03
N GLY A 615 0.03 46.29 -8.36
CA GLY A 615 0.98 47.31 -8.82
C GLY A 615 2.44 46.81 -8.98
N ALA A 616 3.36 47.71 -9.33
CA ALA A 616 4.73 47.44 -9.77
C ALA A 616 5.61 46.65 -8.76
N ASN A 617 5.22 46.56 -7.50
CA ASN A 617 5.94 45.82 -6.44
C ASN A 617 5.14 44.62 -5.89
N ASP A 618 4.24 44.06 -6.70
CA ASP A 618 3.33 43.02 -6.24
C ASP A 618 3.85 41.60 -6.62
N TYR A 619 3.98 40.71 -5.64
CA TYR A 619 4.34 39.29 -5.82
C TYR A 619 3.31 38.48 -6.64
N GLY A 620 2.13 39.01 -6.94
CA GLY A 620 1.16 38.38 -7.84
C GLY A 620 1.70 38.18 -9.25
N ARG A 621 2.62 39.03 -9.72
CA ARG A 621 3.29 38.89 -11.00
C ARG A 621 4.18 37.62 -11.03
N GLU A 622 4.91 37.33 -9.93
CA GLU A 622 5.70 36.12 -9.77
C GLU A 622 4.83 34.84 -9.85
N ALA A 623 3.60 34.90 -9.29
CA ALA A 623 2.64 33.80 -9.41
C ALA A 623 2.19 33.57 -10.87
N ILE A 624 1.90 34.67 -11.60
CA ILE A 624 1.53 34.57 -13.03
C ILE A 624 2.67 34.01 -13.85
N ASP A 625 3.89 34.48 -13.67
CA ASP A 625 5.07 34.02 -14.40
C ASP A 625 5.33 32.52 -14.12
N THR A 626 5.19 32.10 -12.85
CA THR A 626 5.30 30.68 -12.46
C THR A 626 4.22 29.82 -13.11
N LEU A 627 2.95 30.29 -13.16
CA LEU A 627 1.87 29.60 -13.85
C LEU A 627 2.17 29.45 -15.35
N VAL A 628 2.61 30.52 -15.99
CA VAL A 628 2.95 30.54 -17.43
C VAL A 628 4.08 29.54 -17.74
N ASP A 629 5.06 29.40 -16.86
CA ASP A 629 6.19 28.48 -17.03
C ASP A 629 5.79 27.02 -16.78
N GLU A 630 4.91 26.74 -15.82
CA GLU A 630 4.50 25.38 -15.47
C GLU A 630 3.39 24.81 -16.38
N MET A 631 2.48 25.65 -16.91
CA MET A 631 1.38 25.18 -17.79
C MET A 631 1.83 24.30 -18.96
N PRO A 632 2.93 24.61 -19.70
CA PRO A 632 3.38 23.74 -20.79
C PRO A 632 3.98 22.41 -20.33
N LYS A 633 4.59 22.38 -19.16
CA LYS A 633 5.22 21.16 -18.60
C LYS A 633 4.18 20.12 -18.24
N HIS A 634 2.96 20.55 -17.86
CA HIS A 634 1.87 19.70 -17.39
C HIS A 634 0.66 19.68 -18.35
N GLY A 635 0.81 20.12 -19.59
CA GLY A 635 -0.29 20.40 -20.53
C GLY A 635 -1.25 19.24 -20.82
N GLU A 636 -0.83 17.99 -20.65
CA GLU A 636 -1.72 16.81 -20.77
C GLU A 636 -2.37 16.40 -19.46
N ASN A 637 -1.93 16.96 -18.32
CA ASN A 637 -2.35 16.56 -16.98
C ASN A 637 -2.94 17.69 -16.13
N LEU A 638 -2.97 18.90 -16.67
CA LEU A 638 -3.44 20.08 -15.95
C LEU A 638 -4.27 20.97 -16.86
N VAL A 639 -5.44 21.36 -16.41
CA VAL A 639 -6.22 22.44 -17.06
C VAL A 639 -6.35 23.61 -16.09
N VAL A 640 -5.92 24.78 -16.52
CA VAL A 640 -6.04 26.03 -15.76
C VAL A 640 -7.29 26.78 -16.20
N VAL A 641 -8.11 27.16 -15.25
CA VAL A 641 -9.31 27.98 -15.44
C VAL A 641 -9.16 29.26 -14.63
N LEU A 642 -9.22 30.40 -15.31
CA LEU A 642 -9.19 31.71 -14.68
C LEU A 642 -10.62 32.28 -14.64
N ALA A 643 -11.12 32.62 -13.46
CA ALA A 643 -12.46 33.17 -13.30
C ALA A 643 -12.42 34.60 -12.77
N GLY A 644 -13.37 35.45 -13.19
CA GLY A 644 -13.48 36.83 -12.71
C GLY A 644 -14.40 37.71 -13.53
N TYR A 645 -14.40 39.00 -13.22
CA TYR A 645 -15.17 39.99 -13.96
C TYR A 645 -14.53 40.31 -15.31
N GLU A 646 -15.34 40.54 -16.33
CA GLU A 646 -14.89 40.67 -17.74
C GLU A 646 -13.80 41.76 -17.93
N GLY A 647 -14.03 43.00 -17.50
CA GLY A 647 -13.07 44.09 -17.70
C GLY A 647 -11.72 43.85 -17.01
N PRO A 648 -11.69 43.50 -15.73
CA PRO A 648 -10.46 43.17 -15.00
C PRO A 648 -9.72 41.95 -15.59
N MET A 649 -10.43 40.90 -15.99
CA MET A 649 -9.84 39.70 -16.61
C MET A 649 -9.19 40.01 -17.95
N ARG A 650 -9.81 40.82 -18.79
CA ARG A 650 -9.21 41.27 -20.05
C ARG A 650 -7.88 41.97 -19.81
N ARG A 651 -7.81 42.92 -18.85
CA ARG A 651 -6.57 43.61 -18.48
C ARG A 651 -5.49 42.64 -17.95
N LEU A 652 -5.88 41.63 -17.16
CA LEU A 652 -4.94 40.61 -16.67
C LEU A 652 -4.30 39.83 -17.83
N ILE A 653 -5.12 39.37 -18.77
CA ILE A 653 -4.63 38.56 -19.90
C ILE A 653 -3.76 39.38 -20.84
N GLU A 654 -4.13 40.63 -21.12
CA GLU A 654 -3.38 41.54 -21.96
C GLU A 654 -2.06 42.00 -21.32
N SER A 655 -1.96 41.99 -19.99
CA SER A 655 -0.75 42.42 -19.25
C SER A 655 0.42 41.45 -19.36
N ASN A 656 0.15 40.14 -19.69
CA ASN A 656 1.18 39.12 -19.81
C ASN A 656 1.05 38.36 -21.16
N PRO A 657 1.99 38.53 -22.09
CA PRO A 657 1.95 37.84 -23.39
C PRO A 657 1.95 36.31 -23.31
N GLY A 658 2.64 35.76 -22.29
CA GLY A 658 2.67 34.34 -22.01
C GLY A 658 1.29 33.79 -21.62
N LEU A 659 0.57 34.50 -20.78
CA LEU A 659 -0.79 34.18 -20.37
C LEU A 659 -1.76 34.30 -21.55
N SER A 660 -1.68 35.40 -22.32
CA SER A 660 -2.49 35.61 -23.53
C SER A 660 -2.32 34.51 -24.58
N SER A 661 -1.11 33.97 -24.75
CA SER A 661 -0.83 32.89 -25.68
C SER A 661 -1.44 31.55 -25.28
N ARG A 662 -1.69 31.31 -23.99
CA ARG A 662 -2.19 30.06 -23.40
C ARG A 662 -3.70 30.09 -23.10
N MET A 663 -4.25 31.26 -22.77
CA MET A 663 -5.67 31.47 -22.42
C MET A 663 -6.46 31.96 -23.64
N LYS A 664 -6.52 31.13 -24.70
CA LYS A 664 -7.15 31.55 -25.96
C LYS A 664 -8.68 31.47 -25.97
N ARG A 665 -9.26 30.69 -25.09
CA ARG A 665 -10.71 30.54 -24.97
C ARG A 665 -11.24 31.39 -23.83
N THR A 666 -12.25 32.19 -24.12
CA THR A 666 -12.99 32.94 -23.09
C THR A 666 -14.46 32.56 -23.20
N ILE A 667 -15.03 32.11 -22.10
CA ILE A 667 -16.44 31.76 -21.97
C ILE A 667 -17.08 32.87 -21.13
N HIS A 668 -18.08 33.52 -21.72
CA HIS A 668 -18.79 34.59 -21.04
C HIS A 668 -20.09 34.10 -20.42
N PHE A 669 -20.32 34.46 -19.16
CA PHE A 669 -21.51 34.12 -18.39
C PHE A 669 -22.35 35.36 -18.26
N ALA A 670 -23.45 35.47 -19.01
CA ALA A 670 -24.41 36.51 -18.90
C ALA A 670 -25.17 36.41 -17.57
N ASP A 671 -25.77 37.51 -17.12
CA ASP A 671 -26.66 37.51 -15.98
C ASP A 671 -27.92 36.71 -16.31
N TYR A 672 -28.44 36.00 -15.32
CA TYR A 672 -29.65 35.18 -15.49
C TYR A 672 -30.89 36.06 -15.69
N THR A 673 -31.80 35.60 -16.51
CA THR A 673 -33.15 36.16 -16.59
C THR A 673 -33.95 35.87 -15.33
N GLN A 674 -35.02 36.58 -15.09
CA GLN A 674 -35.89 36.35 -13.94
C GLN A 674 -36.48 34.94 -13.95
N GLU A 675 -36.90 34.41 -15.09
CA GLU A 675 -37.41 33.07 -15.26
C GLU A 675 -36.35 32.03 -14.89
N GLN A 676 -35.11 32.22 -15.35
CA GLN A 676 -33.99 31.33 -15.01
C GLN A 676 -33.65 31.32 -13.52
N LEU A 677 -33.78 32.50 -12.83
CA LEU A 677 -33.55 32.58 -11.38
C LEU A 677 -34.62 31.78 -10.60
N VAL A 678 -35.87 31.83 -11.06
CA VAL A 678 -36.96 31.03 -10.48
C VAL A 678 -36.72 29.56 -10.69
N ASP A 679 -36.29 29.15 -11.89
CA ASP A 679 -35.96 27.74 -12.19
C ASP A 679 -34.77 27.23 -11.35
N ILE A 680 -33.72 28.04 -11.18
CA ILE A 680 -32.59 27.74 -10.31
C ILE A 680 -33.07 27.52 -8.87
N ALA A 681 -33.88 28.41 -8.34
CA ALA A 681 -34.42 28.32 -6.99
C ALA A 681 -35.32 27.08 -6.82
N LYS A 682 -36.16 26.79 -7.83
CA LYS A 682 -37.03 25.61 -7.86
C LYS A 682 -36.20 24.31 -7.84
N ASN A 683 -35.19 24.21 -8.71
CA ASN A 683 -34.32 23.05 -8.77
C ASN A 683 -33.57 22.84 -7.46
N TYR A 684 -33.07 23.91 -6.86
CA TYR A 684 -32.41 23.86 -5.55
C TYR A 684 -33.34 23.36 -4.44
N ALA A 685 -34.56 23.90 -4.34
CA ALA A 685 -35.55 23.42 -3.38
C ALA A 685 -35.89 21.92 -3.58
N SER A 686 -36.03 21.48 -4.83
CA SER A 686 -36.32 20.09 -5.19
C SER A 686 -35.22 19.12 -4.78
N GLN A 687 -33.94 19.52 -4.80
CA GLN A 687 -32.80 18.68 -4.33
C GLN A 687 -32.93 18.29 -2.85
N PHE A 688 -33.57 19.16 -2.05
CA PHE A 688 -33.86 18.86 -0.64
C PHE A 688 -35.27 18.30 -0.41
N GLY A 689 -35.99 17.93 -1.48
CA GLY A 689 -37.35 17.37 -1.40
C GLY A 689 -38.44 18.38 -1.14
N TYR A 690 -38.17 19.70 -1.29
CA TYR A 690 -39.20 20.73 -1.18
C TYR A 690 -39.95 20.95 -2.49
N VAL A 691 -41.24 21.18 -2.39
CA VAL A 691 -42.15 21.41 -3.51
C VAL A 691 -42.79 22.81 -3.35
N MET A 692 -42.91 23.53 -4.44
CA MET A 692 -43.57 24.83 -4.52
C MET A 692 -44.73 24.75 -5.53
N GLU A 693 -45.90 25.18 -5.11
CA GLU A 693 -47.05 25.35 -6.01
C GLU A 693 -46.98 26.65 -6.81
N GLU A 694 -47.83 26.84 -7.78
CA GLU A 694 -47.81 27.94 -8.73
C GLU A 694 -47.84 29.29 -8.05
N ASP A 695 -48.68 29.45 -7.01
CA ASP A 695 -48.77 30.69 -6.20
C ASP A 695 -47.48 31.00 -5.45
N ALA A 696 -46.76 29.97 -4.98
CA ALA A 696 -45.50 30.12 -4.31
C ALA A 696 -44.37 30.51 -5.31
N LEU A 697 -44.41 29.95 -6.54
CA LEU A 697 -43.47 30.32 -7.60
C LEU A 697 -43.68 31.78 -8.06
N GLU A 698 -44.92 32.26 -8.15
CA GLU A 698 -45.22 33.68 -8.43
C GLU A 698 -44.71 34.60 -7.31
N ALA A 699 -44.92 34.21 -6.06
CA ALA A 699 -44.38 34.94 -4.92
C ALA A 699 -42.82 35.03 -4.94
N LEU A 700 -42.17 33.91 -5.33
CA LEU A 700 -40.72 33.81 -5.51
C LEU A 700 -40.24 34.76 -6.63
N ALA A 701 -40.91 34.71 -7.79
CA ALA A 701 -40.61 35.61 -8.92
C ALA A 701 -40.71 37.07 -8.52
N THR A 702 -41.78 37.46 -7.81
CA THR A 702 -41.99 38.82 -7.33
C THR A 702 -40.87 39.24 -6.36
N ARG A 703 -40.49 38.37 -5.41
CA ARG A 703 -39.45 38.64 -4.44
C ARG A 703 -38.08 38.79 -5.09
N LEU A 704 -37.74 37.96 -6.09
CA LEU A 704 -36.49 38.05 -6.84
C LEU A 704 -36.43 39.33 -7.70
N GLN A 705 -37.57 39.83 -8.20
CA GLN A 705 -37.65 41.08 -8.96
C GLN A 705 -37.39 42.32 -8.10
N ASP A 706 -37.80 42.29 -6.83
CA ASP A 706 -37.58 43.39 -5.90
C ASP A 706 -36.10 43.53 -5.47
N ILE A 707 -35.28 42.49 -5.69
CA ILE A 707 -33.87 42.50 -5.31
C ILE A 707 -33.04 43.07 -6.47
N LYS A 708 -32.37 44.20 -6.24
CA LYS A 708 -31.45 44.79 -7.23
C LYS A 708 -30.30 43.85 -7.52
N HIS A 709 -30.08 43.53 -8.78
CA HIS A 709 -28.99 42.67 -9.24
C HIS A 709 -29.09 41.24 -8.68
N ALA A 710 -30.30 40.67 -8.64
CA ALA A 710 -30.51 39.28 -8.26
C ALA A 710 -29.69 38.35 -9.15
N ASN A 711 -29.06 37.36 -8.55
CA ASN A 711 -28.23 36.33 -9.21
C ASN A 711 -28.53 34.95 -8.60
N ALA A 712 -27.93 33.88 -9.11
CA ALA A 712 -28.19 32.54 -8.61
C ALA A 712 -27.93 32.44 -7.09
N ARG A 713 -26.87 33.04 -6.55
CA ARG A 713 -26.60 33.04 -5.10
C ARG A 713 -27.71 33.70 -4.29
N THR A 714 -28.26 34.76 -4.82
CA THR A 714 -29.43 35.45 -4.22
C THR A 714 -30.66 34.54 -4.26
N ALA A 715 -30.90 33.83 -5.38
CA ALA A 715 -32.02 32.92 -5.52
C ALA A 715 -31.93 31.73 -4.51
N LEU A 716 -30.74 31.16 -4.33
CA LEU A 716 -30.49 30.09 -3.32
C LEU A 716 -30.75 30.64 -1.89
N SER A 717 -30.22 31.83 -1.56
CA SER A 717 -30.40 32.44 -0.23
C SER A 717 -31.89 32.71 0.09
N VAL A 718 -32.69 33.07 -0.91
CA VAL A 718 -34.13 33.24 -0.73
C VAL A 718 -34.81 31.90 -0.38
N ILE A 719 -34.38 30.79 -0.97
CA ILE A 719 -34.89 29.46 -0.63
C ILE A 719 -34.46 29.02 0.77
N ASP A 720 -33.19 29.22 1.13
CA ASP A 720 -32.69 28.91 2.49
C ASP A 720 -33.47 29.68 3.57
N GLU A 721 -33.75 30.99 3.34
CA GLU A 721 -34.60 31.76 4.22
C GLU A 721 -36.05 31.24 4.24
N SER A 722 -36.59 30.80 3.11
CA SER A 722 -37.95 30.26 3.03
C SER A 722 -38.09 28.95 3.79
N ILE A 723 -37.08 28.07 3.70
CA ILE A 723 -37.00 26.82 4.48
C ILE A 723 -36.92 27.12 5.99
N ALA A 724 -36.12 28.10 6.39
CA ALA A 724 -36.03 28.51 7.79
C ALA A 724 -37.40 29.02 8.32
N ARG A 725 -38.13 29.80 7.52
CA ARG A 725 -39.45 30.29 7.87
C ARG A 725 -40.51 29.20 7.91
N GLN A 726 -40.50 28.28 6.95
CA GLN A 726 -41.32 27.07 6.98
C GLN A 726 -41.12 26.33 8.29
N SER A 727 -39.84 26.07 8.66
CA SER A 727 -39.50 25.36 9.89
C SER A 727 -40.08 26.08 11.14
N TYR A 728 -39.94 27.41 11.18
CA TYR A 728 -40.51 28.22 12.27
C TYR A 728 -42.05 28.17 12.30
N ARG A 729 -42.72 28.26 11.14
CA ARG A 729 -44.18 28.13 11.01
C ARG A 729 -44.67 26.75 11.48
N LEU A 730 -44.00 25.68 11.06
CA LEU A 730 -44.36 24.30 11.42
C LEU A 730 -44.23 24.03 12.92
N VAL A 731 -43.18 24.55 13.56
CA VAL A 731 -43.01 24.45 15.02
C VAL A 731 -44.06 25.26 15.78
N SER A 732 -44.53 26.38 15.19
CA SER A 732 -45.52 27.29 15.83
C SER A 732 -46.98 26.82 15.61
N THR A 733 -47.23 25.87 14.73
CA THR A 733 -48.58 25.37 14.42
C THR A 733 -48.70 23.94 14.95
N GLU A 734 -49.55 23.69 15.94
CA GLU A 734 -49.78 22.35 16.55
C GLU A 734 -50.57 21.36 15.64
N ASP A 735 -50.59 21.55 14.34
CA ASP A 735 -51.33 20.76 13.39
C ASP A 735 -50.48 19.59 12.88
N GLU A 736 -50.83 18.36 13.26
CA GLU A 736 -50.11 17.12 12.88
C GLU A 736 -50.25 16.75 11.39
N ASN A 737 -51.04 17.44 10.59
CA ASN A 737 -51.32 17.15 9.18
C ASN A 737 -50.63 18.11 8.19
N VAL A 738 -49.61 18.84 8.55
CA VAL A 738 -48.93 19.81 7.66
C VAL A 738 -47.83 19.12 6.85
N SER A 739 -47.85 19.32 5.54
CA SER A 739 -46.82 18.79 4.64
C SER A 739 -45.43 19.40 4.97
N LEU A 740 -44.49 18.55 5.38
CA LEU A 740 -43.08 18.92 5.64
C LEU A 740 -42.34 19.30 4.36
N GLN A 741 -42.86 18.95 3.20
CA GLN A 741 -42.21 19.13 1.89
C GLN A 741 -42.68 20.41 1.18
N GLN A 742 -43.76 21.07 1.61
CA GLN A 742 -44.37 22.17 0.86
C GLN A 742 -43.94 23.54 1.39
N LEU A 743 -43.31 24.36 0.50
CA LEU A 743 -43.07 25.76 0.75
C LEU A 743 -44.27 26.59 0.29
N LEU A 744 -44.87 27.36 1.20
CA LEU A 744 -46.03 28.17 0.95
C LEU A 744 -45.67 29.64 0.63
N VAL A 745 -46.55 30.36 0.05
CA VAL A 745 -46.45 31.82 -0.22
C VAL A 745 -46.00 32.61 1.01
N VAL A 746 -46.49 32.25 2.20
CA VAL A 746 -46.14 32.90 3.48
C VAL A 746 -44.63 32.71 3.84
N ASP A 747 -44.06 31.54 3.49
CA ASP A 747 -42.69 31.22 3.75
C ASP A 747 -41.75 32.02 2.83
N ILE A 748 -42.22 32.37 1.63
CA ILE A 748 -41.45 33.08 0.59
C ILE A 748 -41.55 34.61 0.74
N LYS A 749 -42.72 35.19 1.06
CA LYS A 749 -42.89 36.62 1.18
C LYS A 749 -42.12 37.21 2.37
N SER A 750 -41.33 38.24 2.08
CA SER A 750 -40.52 38.95 3.09
C SER A 750 -41.37 39.92 3.87
N LYS A 751 -41.91 39.50 5.01
CA LYS A 751 -42.13 40.35 6.18
C LYS A 751 -42.28 39.47 7.41
N LEU A 752 -41.28 39.46 8.26
CA LEU A 752 -41.56 39.33 9.68
C LEU A 752 -42.22 40.61 10.17
#